data_12d40cd1a1894a6320ac09e578f77dc1
#
_entry.id   12d40cd1a1894a6320ac09e578f77dc1
#
_cell.length_a   1.000
_cell.length_b   1.000
_cell.length_c   1.000
_cell.angle_alpha   90.00
_cell.angle_beta   90.00
_cell.angle_gamma   90.00
#
_symmetry.space_group_name_H-M   'P 1'
#
loop_
_entity.id
_entity.type
_entity.pdbx_description
1 polymer ?
#
loop_
_entity_poly.entity_id
_entity_poly.type
_entity_poly.pdbx_seq_one_letter_code
_entity_poly.pdbx_strand_id
1 'polypeptide(L)'
;MIYLVSNQKSLFETDAYKELSLSDAIDMIMPHSWIEYDSETAGLDPYTKPLLCTQYGLGEDQIVIDNVTIPIEKLRCVLEDPTKTFLGWNIAFDLRFLYHHRIVPYNVWDGMIAEKILYLGYPPQFHSLALKAAADFYLGIDIDKTVRGQIITQGLTIPVVQYAAGDVMYLTKIKEKQDAELEKKELTKAAEFEMKFTPVIAYMEYCGAKLDPIKWKQKMSRDKEEVNKAEAALNKWVEDYYEEHKSSTEGYIRVSTEEVPIMEEFKLFDSLNNNMSNVKRVQNPQTGLIHYEYDKAFPYVTRNLQGDLFSGFDTCAKCNVNWSSSQQVVPLFEMLGLNCTTIDPKTKVKKKSADIKLIKPQANKCTIVPLYVEYKKAKILVDTFGQKFIDKINPVSGRIHPDYFQLGADTGRLSATNPSLMNLPHDPFTRSCFIADSGYKWISCDYKGQESFLMASIANDVAMLDELVNGSGDLHSLTARIVFTDIPDDTPLSEVKAKYKPLRDAAKGYEFCFNYGGDWNTLMKNYGLTKRRAQEVYDNYMSGFSGLKRYQEFRREDVLDKGYILLNPITKHKAFIYDWDNLCKIDNELGSPEAKYMLGSNGDNYYKTSSQHLRRRLSDSMKQSINYPIQHAGSMCFKLSAIKFFNWLRKNDLLFTVRYCVPVHDEHNVEAPENIAEEVGKILVKCMESGGEPFCTRAHLGADISIEDYWVH
;
A
#
# COMPACT_ATOMS: atom_id res chain seq x y z
N MET A 1 -4.72 -40.27 12.88
CA MET A 1 -6.13 -40.76 12.78
C MET A 1 -7.04 -39.54 12.67
N ILE A 2 -8.13 -39.61 11.86
CA ILE A 2 -9.12 -38.50 11.78
C ILE A 2 -10.30 -38.83 12.73
N TYR A 3 -10.73 -37.84 13.49
CA TYR A 3 -11.88 -37.87 14.38
C TYR A 3 -12.90 -36.80 13.97
N LEU A 4 -14.19 -37.15 13.95
CA LEU A 4 -15.28 -36.23 13.73
C LEU A 4 -16.10 -36.06 15.01
N VAL A 5 -16.35 -34.82 15.40
CA VAL A 5 -17.23 -34.44 16.52
C VAL A 5 -18.42 -33.70 15.96
N SER A 6 -19.59 -34.34 15.96
CA SER A 6 -20.86 -33.78 15.48
C SER A 6 -22.02 -34.31 16.29
N ASN A 7 -23.08 -33.50 16.45
CA ASN A 7 -24.35 -33.95 17.01
C ASN A 7 -25.24 -34.67 15.97
N GLN A 8 -24.85 -34.63 14.69
CA GLN A 8 -25.50 -35.41 13.65
C GLN A 8 -24.84 -36.78 13.57
N LYS A 9 -25.62 -37.85 13.77
CA LYS A 9 -25.11 -39.21 13.56
C LYS A 9 -24.88 -39.46 12.08
N SER A 10 -23.72 -40.03 11.75
CA SER A 10 -23.47 -40.54 10.40
C SER A 10 -24.53 -41.60 10.05
N LEU A 11 -25.08 -41.50 8.84
CA LEU A 11 -26.02 -42.50 8.32
C LEU A 11 -25.29 -43.77 7.83
N PHE A 12 -23.95 -43.72 7.72
CA PHE A 12 -23.15 -44.82 7.19
C PHE A 12 -21.91 -45.03 8.07
N GLU A 13 -21.58 -46.28 8.35
CA GLU A 13 -20.28 -46.67 8.92
C GLU A 13 -19.19 -46.35 7.89
N THR A 14 -18.06 -45.79 8.36
CA THR A 14 -16.92 -45.43 7.52
C THR A 14 -15.60 -45.68 8.25
N ASP A 15 -14.57 -46.11 7.52
CA ASP A 15 -13.21 -46.23 8.02
C ASP A 15 -12.42 -44.91 7.84
N ALA A 16 -13.04 -43.89 7.22
CA ALA A 16 -12.37 -42.61 6.92
C ALA A 16 -12.12 -41.73 8.16
N TYR A 17 -12.97 -41.85 9.18
CA TYR A 17 -12.84 -41.18 10.47
C TYR A 17 -13.56 -41.95 11.56
N LYS A 18 -13.22 -41.65 12.82
CA LYS A 18 -13.94 -42.14 13.99
C LYS A 18 -14.78 -41.01 14.60
N GLU A 19 -16.01 -41.35 14.99
CA GLU A 19 -16.85 -40.45 15.78
C GLU A 19 -16.31 -40.31 17.21
N LEU A 20 -16.31 -39.08 17.71
CA LEU A 20 -15.80 -38.74 19.05
C LEU A 20 -16.79 -37.82 19.76
N SER A 21 -16.95 -37.97 21.07
CA SER A 21 -17.73 -37.02 21.85
C SER A 21 -16.96 -35.70 22.01
N LEU A 22 -17.66 -34.58 22.24
CA LEU A 22 -16.99 -33.29 22.50
C LEU A 22 -16.10 -33.33 23.76
N SER A 23 -16.54 -34.07 24.81
CA SER A 23 -15.74 -34.23 26.02
C SER A 23 -14.41 -34.91 25.73
N ASP A 24 -14.49 -36.08 25.02
CA ASP A 24 -13.30 -36.86 24.70
C ASP A 24 -12.36 -36.07 23.77
N ALA A 25 -12.91 -35.24 22.85
CA ALA A 25 -12.12 -34.35 21.98
C ALA A 25 -11.37 -33.30 22.80
N ILE A 26 -12.04 -32.66 23.76
CA ILE A 26 -11.42 -31.72 24.68
C ILE A 26 -10.32 -32.40 25.48
N ASP A 27 -10.57 -33.58 26.04
CA ASP A 27 -9.61 -34.36 26.80
C ASP A 27 -8.37 -34.77 25.96
N MET A 28 -8.56 -35.01 24.66
CA MET A 28 -7.46 -35.26 23.72
C MET A 28 -6.64 -33.99 23.43
N ILE A 29 -7.29 -32.84 23.32
CA ILE A 29 -6.60 -31.57 23.00
C ILE A 29 -5.86 -31.00 24.21
N MET A 30 -6.40 -31.12 25.41
CA MET A 30 -5.90 -30.47 26.63
C MET A 30 -4.44 -30.76 26.98
N PRO A 31 -3.86 -31.97 26.78
CA PRO A 31 -2.45 -32.22 27.06
C PRO A 31 -1.46 -31.49 26.13
N HIS A 32 -1.91 -31.02 24.97
CA HIS A 32 -1.04 -30.42 23.94
C HIS A 32 -0.87 -28.91 24.17
N SER A 33 0.36 -28.41 24.18
CA SER A 33 0.69 -26.98 24.25
C SER A 33 0.73 -26.30 22.88
N TRP A 34 1.01 -27.07 21.83
CA TRP A 34 0.94 -26.65 20.42
C TRP A 34 -0.17 -27.42 19.74
N ILE A 35 -1.06 -26.70 19.06
CA ILE A 35 -2.25 -27.23 18.40
C ILE A 35 -2.31 -26.62 17.00
N GLU A 36 -2.28 -27.46 15.99
CA GLU A 36 -2.54 -27.01 14.63
C GLU A 36 -4.02 -26.62 14.53
N TYR A 37 -4.29 -25.47 13.92
CA TYR A 37 -5.65 -24.91 13.88
C TYR A 37 -5.97 -24.33 12.51
N ASP A 38 -7.15 -24.65 12.02
CA ASP A 38 -7.76 -24.06 10.83
C ASP A 38 -9.28 -24.01 11.00
N SER A 39 -9.98 -23.23 10.15
CA SER A 39 -11.44 -23.17 10.17
C SER A 39 -12.01 -23.08 8.77
N GLU A 40 -13.14 -23.77 8.55
CA GLU A 40 -13.93 -23.64 7.34
C GLU A 40 -15.18 -22.82 7.59
N THR A 41 -15.46 -21.91 6.68
CA THR A 41 -16.51 -20.90 6.81
C THR A 41 -17.38 -20.84 5.55
N ALA A 42 -18.61 -20.31 5.66
CA ALA A 42 -19.47 -20.11 4.51
C ALA A 42 -19.10 -18.89 3.64
N GLY A 43 -17.99 -18.20 3.95
CA GLY A 43 -17.45 -17.05 3.21
C GLY A 43 -16.45 -16.27 4.05
N LEU A 44 -16.01 -15.11 3.57
CA LEU A 44 -14.86 -14.39 4.14
C LEU A 44 -15.21 -13.44 5.30
N ASP A 45 -16.47 -13.15 5.52
CA ASP A 45 -16.94 -12.11 6.44
C ASP A 45 -17.63 -12.73 7.66
N PRO A 46 -17.07 -12.59 8.86
CA PRO A 46 -17.60 -13.20 10.08
C PRO A 46 -18.95 -12.62 10.52
N TYR A 47 -19.32 -11.43 10.07
CA TYR A 47 -20.61 -10.81 10.41
C TYR A 47 -21.78 -11.38 9.62
N THR A 48 -21.54 -11.85 8.40
CA THR A 48 -22.57 -12.28 7.47
C THR A 48 -22.51 -13.77 7.12
N LYS A 49 -21.43 -14.44 7.50
CA LYS A 49 -21.16 -15.83 7.15
C LYS A 49 -20.83 -16.66 8.39
N PRO A 50 -21.49 -17.82 8.58
CA PRO A 50 -21.21 -18.66 9.73
C PRO A 50 -19.89 -19.41 9.61
N LEU A 51 -19.33 -19.75 10.78
CA LEU A 51 -18.31 -20.75 10.96
C LEU A 51 -18.96 -22.14 10.79
N LEU A 52 -18.40 -22.97 9.92
CA LEU A 52 -18.95 -24.28 9.59
C LEU A 52 -18.29 -25.42 10.36
N CYS A 53 -16.96 -25.47 10.38
CA CYS A 53 -16.23 -26.41 11.22
C CYS A 53 -14.86 -25.84 11.59
N THR A 54 -14.28 -26.40 12.65
CA THR A 54 -12.91 -26.13 13.11
C THR A 54 -12.10 -27.40 13.17
N GLN A 55 -10.83 -27.30 12.85
CA GLN A 55 -9.87 -28.39 12.79
C GLN A 55 -8.77 -28.20 13.84
N TYR A 56 -8.44 -29.29 14.52
CA TYR A 56 -7.39 -29.35 15.53
C TYR A 56 -6.44 -30.50 15.20
N GLY A 57 -5.20 -30.17 14.87
CA GLY A 57 -4.15 -31.15 14.65
C GLY A 57 -3.34 -31.37 15.92
N LEU A 58 -3.08 -32.63 16.24
CA LEU A 58 -2.33 -33.09 17.42
C LEU A 58 -1.19 -34.03 16.97
N GLY A 59 -0.47 -33.64 15.94
CA GLY A 59 0.54 -34.45 15.28
C GLY A 59 -0.06 -35.51 14.35
N GLU A 60 -0.18 -36.77 14.80
CA GLU A 60 -0.74 -37.85 13.98
C GLU A 60 -2.28 -37.90 14.01
N ASP A 61 -2.90 -37.26 14.98
CA ASP A 61 -4.34 -37.22 15.16
C ASP A 61 -4.90 -35.86 14.75
N GLN A 62 -6.01 -35.88 14.00
CA GLN A 62 -6.73 -34.68 13.55
C GLN A 62 -8.19 -34.77 14.01
N ILE A 63 -8.68 -33.71 14.62
CA ILE A 63 -10.05 -33.59 15.10
C ILE A 63 -10.77 -32.53 14.29
N VAL A 64 -11.89 -32.90 13.65
CA VAL A 64 -12.79 -31.98 12.94
C VAL A 64 -14.04 -31.82 13.78
N ILE A 65 -14.38 -30.59 14.16
CA ILE A 65 -15.56 -30.28 14.97
C ILE A 65 -16.60 -29.57 14.13
N ASP A 66 -17.79 -30.11 14.05
CA ASP A 66 -18.94 -29.54 13.36
C ASP A 66 -19.52 -28.36 14.14
N ASN A 67 -19.17 -27.14 13.75
CA ASN A 67 -19.64 -25.91 14.42
C ASN A 67 -21.07 -25.51 14.02
N VAL A 68 -21.68 -26.17 13.03
CA VAL A 68 -23.11 -26.01 12.74
C VAL A 68 -23.96 -26.64 13.84
N THR A 69 -23.52 -27.76 14.39
CA THR A 69 -24.25 -28.51 15.44
C THR A 69 -23.68 -28.31 16.84
N ILE A 70 -22.40 -27.92 16.94
CA ILE A 70 -21.68 -27.70 18.20
C ILE A 70 -21.16 -26.25 18.23
N PRO A 71 -21.79 -25.38 19.03
CA PRO A 71 -21.33 -23.99 19.18
C PRO A 71 -19.86 -23.91 19.62
N ILE A 72 -19.08 -23.08 18.92
CA ILE A 72 -17.62 -22.90 19.17
C ILE A 72 -17.33 -22.44 20.60
N GLU A 73 -18.26 -21.76 21.26
CA GLU A 73 -18.15 -21.29 22.63
C GLU A 73 -17.94 -22.43 23.64
N LYS A 74 -18.34 -23.66 23.32
CA LYS A 74 -18.09 -24.84 24.12
C LYS A 74 -16.60 -25.25 24.18
N LEU A 75 -15.82 -24.71 23.23
CA LEU A 75 -14.35 -24.92 23.16
C LEU A 75 -13.56 -23.77 23.80
N ARG A 76 -14.23 -22.83 24.46
CA ARG A 76 -13.58 -21.69 25.11
C ARG A 76 -12.48 -22.10 26.09
N CYS A 77 -12.68 -23.17 26.85
CA CYS A 77 -11.68 -23.70 27.79
C CYS A 77 -10.37 -24.13 27.10
N VAL A 78 -10.42 -24.53 25.84
CA VAL A 78 -9.25 -24.85 25.01
C VAL A 78 -8.70 -23.59 24.35
N LEU A 79 -9.60 -22.83 23.67
CA LEU A 79 -9.21 -21.72 22.81
C LEU A 79 -8.63 -20.50 23.58
N GLU A 80 -9.06 -20.30 24.83
CA GLU A 80 -8.57 -19.22 25.72
C GLU A 80 -7.63 -19.71 26.81
N ASP A 81 -7.08 -20.93 26.69
CA ASP A 81 -6.06 -21.42 27.60
C ASP A 81 -4.70 -20.74 27.31
N PRO A 82 -4.12 -19.97 28.25
CA PRO A 82 -2.88 -19.24 28.03
C PRO A 82 -1.64 -20.13 27.83
N THR A 83 -1.74 -21.42 28.16
CA THR A 83 -0.66 -22.41 27.95
C THR A 83 -0.59 -22.95 26.53
N LYS A 84 -1.62 -22.67 25.71
CA LYS A 84 -1.75 -23.16 24.36
C LYS A 84 -1.25 -22.16 23.33
N THR A 85 -0.64 -22.67 22.26
CA THR A 85 -0.27 -21.90 21.07
C THR A 85 -0.94 -22.54 19.85
N PHE A 86 -1.76 -21.77 19.14
CA PHE A 86 -2.44 -22.23 17.94
C PHE A 86 -1.58 -21.94 16.72
N LEU A 87 -1.20 -22.99 16.00
CA LEU A 87 -0.42 -22.95 14.78
C LEU A 87 -1.37 -22.99 13.57
N GLY A 88 -1.43 -21.93 12.81
CA GLY A 88 -2.25 -21.83 11.60
C GLY A 88 -1.49 -21.33 10.38
N TRP A 89 -2.20 -21.22 9.27
CA TRP A 89 -1.71 -20.61 8.03
C TRP A 89 -2.60 -19.46 7.62
N ASN A 90 -2.14 -18.20 7.76
CA ASN A 90 -2.97 -17.00 7.70
C ASN A 90 -4.03 -16.97 8.81
N ILE A 91 -3.62 -17.34 10.01
CA ILE A 91 -4.51 -17.53 11.18
C ILE A 91 -5.26 -16.23 11.56
N ALA A 92 -4.82 -15.06 11.10
CA ALA A 92 -5.54 -13.81 11.28
C ALA A 92 -6.98 -13.89 10.72
N PHE A 93 -7.19 -14.65 9.65
CA PHE A 93 -8.53 -14.94 9.11
C PHE A 93 -9.40 -15.66 10.13
N ASP A 94 -8.89 -16.74 10.70
CA ASP A 94 -9.62 -17.59 11.67
C ASP A 94 -9.91 -16.82 12.97
N LEU A 95 -8.97 -16.01 13.40
CA LEU A 95 -9.14 -15.17 14.59
C LEU A 95 -10.32 -14.21 14.47
N ARG A 96 -10.61 -13.67 13.27
CA ARG A 96 -11.78 -12.78 13.08
C ARG A 96 -13.10 -13.52 13.35
N PHE A 97 -13.20 -14.78 12.97
CA PHE A 97 -14.37 -15.62 13.28
C PHE A 97 -14.44 -15.93 14.77
N LEU A 98 -13.31 -16.24 15.43
CA LEU A 98 -13.28 -16.42 16.86
C LEU A 98 -13.66 -15.14 17.62
N TYR A 99 -13.20 -13.96 17.17
CA TYR A 99 -13.60 -12.67 17.76
C TYR A 99 -15.09 -12.38 17.61
N HIS A 100 -15.71 -12.83 16.52
CA HIS A 100 -17.17 -12.74 16.36
C HIS A 100 -17.91 -13.50 17.46
N HIS A 101 -17.35 -14.62 17.92
CA HIS A 101 -17.84 -15.41 19.06
C HIS A 101 -17.25 -14.95 20.41
N ARG A 102 -16.57 -13.77 20.44
CA ARG A 102 -15.90 -13.23 21.62
C ARG A 102 -14.91 -14.19 22.27
N ILE A 103 -14.22 -14.98 21.46
CA ILE A 103 -13.15 -15.90 21.86
C ILE A 103 -11.82 -15.29 21.43
N VAL A 104 -10.87 -15.17 22.35
CA VAL A 104 -9.58 -14.48 22.11
C VAL A 104 -8.42 -15.38 22.52
N PRO A 105 -7.85 -16.15 21.60
CA PRO A 105 -6.65 -16.94 21.87
C PRO A 105 -5.49 -16.11 22.40
N TYR A 106 -4.69 -16.68 23.31
CA TYR A 106 -3.54 -15.97 23.92
C TYR A 106 -2.33 -15.98 23.01
N ASN A 107 -1.98 -17.13 22.46
CA ASN A 107 -0.80 -17.28 21.65
C ASN A 107 -1.14 -17.93 20.32
N VAL A 108 -0.55 -17.38 19.27
CA VAL A 108 -0.69 -17.90 17.91
C VAL A 108 0.66 -17.96 17.22
N TRP A 109 0.79 -18.86 16.26
CA TRP A 109 1.88 -18.91 15.31
C TRP A 109 1.30 -18.99 13.89
N ASP A 110 1.72 -18.09 13.03
CA ASP A 110 1.26 -18.04 11.64
C ASP A 110 2.37 -18.48 10.70
N GLY A 111 2.22 -19.67 10.10
CA GLY A 111 3.19 -20.21 9.15
C GLY A 111 3.37 -19.35 7.91
N MET A 112 2.32 -18.64 7.45
CA MET A 112 2.42 -17.72 6.32
C MET A 112 3.26 -16.48 6.66
N ILE A 113 3.15 -15.95 7.88
CA ILE A 113 3.96 -14.83 8.33
C ILE A 113 5.42 -15.26 8.53
N ALA A 114 5.67 -16.46 9.10
CA ALA A 114 7.02 -17.03 9.17
C ALA A 114 7.65 -17.15 7.78
N GLU A 115 6.90 -17.64 6.80
CA GLU A 115 7.33 -17.73 5.40
C GLU A 115 7.64 -16.35 4.81
N LYS A 116 6.78 -15.35 5.07
CA LYS A 116 7.02 -13.99 4.60
C LYS A 116 8.29 -13.38 5.18
N ILE A 117 8.63 -13.66 6.44
CA ILE A 117 9.86 -13.20 7.10
C ILE A 117 11.09 -13.83 6.46
N LEU A 118 11.05 -15.13 6.16
CA LEU A 118 12.14 -15.87 5.52
C LEU A 118 12.51 -15.33 4.14
N TYR A 119 11.55 -14.76 3.43
CA TYR A 119 11.67 -14.27 2.05
C TYR A 119 11.30 -12.79 1.89
N LEU A 120 11.36 -11.99 2.95
CA LEU A 120 11.09 -10.56 2.88
C LEU A 120 12.08 -9.87 1.92
N GLY A 121 11.56 -9.12 0.95
CA GLY A 121 12.34 -8.51 -0.14
C GLY A 121 12.35 -9.32 -1.45
N TYR A 122 11.88 -10.58 -1.42
CA TYR A 122 11.73 -11.36 -2.65
C TYR A 122 10.48 -10.92 -3.42
N PRO A 123 10.57 -10.72 -4.74
CA PRO A 123 9.39 -10.45 -5.55
C PRO A 123 8.40 -11.63 -5.48
N PRO A 124 7.08 -11.37 -5.36
CA PRO A 124 6.07 -12.42 -5.14
C PRO A 124 6.02 -13.53 -6.20
N GLN A 125 6.48 -13.26 -7.42
CA GLN A 125 6.52 -14.25 -8.50
C GLN A 125 7.61 -15.33 -8.30
N PHE A 126 8.56 -15.12 -7.39
CA PHE A 126 9.64 -16.07 -7.14
C PHE A 126 9.44 -16.88 -5.86
N HIS A 127 8.51 -16.48 -5.01
CA HIS A 127 8.18 -17.22 -3.79
C HIS A 127 6.70 -17.03 -3.43
N SER A 128 5.96 -18.14 -3.39
CA SER A 128 4.53 -18.16 -3.06
C SER A 128 4.31 -18.36 -1.57
N LEU A 129 3.41 -17.58 -0.98
CA LEU A 129 3.03 -17.71 0.43
C LEU A 129 1.84 -18.66 0.67
N ALA A 130 1.37 -19.39 -0.33
CA ALA A 130 0.26 -20.32 -0.18
C ALA A 130 0.69 -21.59 0.57
N LEU A 131 -0.16 -22.12 1.47
CA LEU A 131 0.10 -23.38 2.20
C LEU A 131 0.48 -24.53 1.25
N LYS A 132 -0.24 -24.68 0.13
CA LYS A 132 0.07 -25.69 -0.90
C LYS A 132 1.51 -25.56 -1.41
N ALA A 133 1.99 -24.33 -1.67
CA ALA A 133 3.36 -24.10 -2.15
C ALA A 133 4.41 -24.40 -1.07
N ALA A 134 4.11 -24.09 0.20
CA ALA A 134 4.98 -24.43 1.32
C ALA A 134 5.06 -25.93 1.57
N ALA A 135 3.93 -26.66 1.48
CA ALA A 135 3.91 -28.10 1.61
C ALA A 135 4.71 -28.81 0.50
N ASP A 136 4.57 -28.35 -0.74
CA ASP A 136 5.38 -28.83 -1.86
C ASP A 136 6.89 -28.51 -1.66
N PHE A 137 7.20 -27.26 -1.29
CA PHE A 137 8.59 -26.82 -1.12
C PHE A 137 9.34 -27.53 0.02
N TYR A 138 8.72 -27.67 1.20
CA TYR A 138 9.36 -28.23 2.40
C TYR A 138 9.24 -29.74 2.50
N LEU A 139 8.13 -30.33 2.00
CA LEU A 139 7.76 -31.73 2.25
C LEU A 139 7.59 -32.54 0.96
N GLY A 140 7.56 -31.93 -0.22
CA GLY A 140 7.26 -32.61 -1.49
C GLY A 140 5.83 -33.12 -1.59
N ILE A 141 4.88 -32.47 -0.88
CA ILE A 141 3.47 -32.90 -0.80
C ILE A 141 2.59 -31.93 -1.60
N ASP A 142 1.78 -32.48 -2.51
CA ASP A 142 0.75 -31.73 -3.24
C ASP A 142 -0.59 -31.81 -2.50
N ILE A 143 -1.04 -30.68 -1.93
CA ILE A 143 -2.32 -30.58 -1.24
C ILE A 143 -3.43 -30.38 -2.28
N ASP A 144 -4.40 -31.29 -2.30
CA ASP A 144 -5.59 -31.18 -3.16
C ASP A 144 -6.61 -30.20 -2.55
N LYS A 145 -6.95 -29.15 -3.29
CA LYS A 145 -7.94 -28.12 -2.88
C LYS A 145 -9.23 -28.15 -3.69
N THR A 146 -9.48 -29.22 -4.44
CA THR A 146 -10.67 -29.34 -5.31
C THR A 146 -11.98 -29.43 -4.52
N VAL A 147 -11.92 -29.86 -3.26
CA VAL A 147 -13.07 -30.08 -2.37
C VAL A 147 -13.50 -28.84 -1.59
N ARG A 148 -12.66 -27.80 -1.53
CA ARG A 148 -12.82 -26.61 -0.67
C ARG A 148 -14.20 -25.94 -0.71
N GLY A 149 -14.89 -25.92 -1.81
CA GLY A 149 -16.22 -25.28 -1.92
C GLY A 149 -17.40 -26.19 -1.56
N GLN A 150 -17.17 -27.48 -1.40
CA GLN A 150 -18.26 -28.47 -1.23
C GLN A 150 -18.88 -28.42 0.15
N ILE A 151 -18.16 -27.97 1.18
CA ILE A 151 -18.69 -27.87 2.55
C ILE A 151 -19.94 -26.99 2.62
N ILE A 152 -20.01 -25.91 1.82
CA ILE A 152 -21.14 -24.97 1.84
C ILE A 152 -22.42 -25.61 1.31
N THR A 153 -22.31 -26.52 0.33
CA THR A 153 -23.45 -27.11 -0.38
C THR A 153 -23.78 -28.53 0.08
N GLN A 154 -22.80 -29.27 0.58
CA GLN A 154 -22.91 -30.69 0.89
C GLN A 154 -22.72 -31.00 2.40
N GLY A 155 -22.27 -30.01 3.21
CA GLY A 155 -21.92 -30.19 4.61
C GLY A 155 -20.66 -31.05 4.81
N LEU A 156 -20.53 -31.67 5.97
CA LEU A 156 -19.38 -32.50 6.36
C LEU A 156 -19.49 -33.92 5.77
N THR A 157 -19.38 -34.05 4.47
CA THR A 157 -19.22 -35.36 3.80
C THR A 157 -17.84 -35.97 4.07
N ILE A 158 -17.66 -37.26 3.82
CA ILE A 158 -16.34 -37.92 4.01
C ILE A 158 -15.19 -37.19 3.30
N PRO A 159 -15.29 -36.81 2.01
CA PRO A 159 -14.23 -36.06 1.35
C PRO A 159 -13.95 -34.68 2.01
N VAL A 160 -15.00 -34.00 2.51
CA VAL A 160 -14.87 -32.71 3.18
C VAL A 160 -14.16 -32.85 4.53
N VAL A 161 -14.51 -33.89 5.32
CA VAL A 161 -13.85 -34.19 6.61
C VAL A 161 -12.36 -34.52 6.39
N GLN A 162 -12.03 -35.31 5.37
CA GLN A 162 -10.65 -35.64 5.03
C GLN A 162 -9.88 -34.42 4.52
N TYR A 163 -10.52 -33.58 3.73
CA TYR A 163 -9.93 -32.32 3.26
C TYR A 163 -9.63 -31.38 4.44
N ALA A 164 -10.62 -31.13 5.31
CA ALA A 164 -10.49 -30.28 6.48
C ALA A 164 -9.38 -30.79 7.44
N ALA A 165 -9.32 -32.10 7.70
CA ALA A 165 -8.22 -32.70 8.46
C ALA A 165 -6.84 -32.51 7.78
N GLY A 166 -6.82 -32.51 6.45
CA GLY A 166 -5.61 -32.31 5.64
C GLY A 166 -4.98 -30.92 5.78
N ASP A 167 -5.80 -29.87 5.97
CA ASP A 167 -5.30 -28.48 6.07
C ASP A 167 -4.49 -28.23 7.36
N VAL A 168 -4.66 -29.03 8.40
CA VAL A 168 -3.87 -28.96 9.66
C VAL A 168 -2.73 -30.00 9.73
N MET A 169 -2.84 -31.11 9.04
CA MET A 169 -1.97 -32.30 9.16
C MET A 169 -0.45 -32.01 8.97
N TYR A 170 -0.10 -30.98 8.21
CA TYR A 170 1.28 -30.71 7.80
C TYR A 170 1.88 -29.48 8.46
N LEU A 171 1.11 -28.71 9.24
CA LEU A 171 1.55 -27.40 9.75
C LEU A 171 2.76 -27.50 10.68
N THR A 172 2.77 -28.47 11.60
CA THR A 172 3.91 -28.70 12.50
C THR A 172 5.18 -29.09 11.72
N LYS A 173 5.05 -29.99 10.72
CA LYS A 173 6.19 -30.43 9.91
C LYS A 173 6.78 -29.27 9.08
N ILE A 174 5.91 -28.41 8.53
CA ILE A 174 6.34 -27.18 7.82
C ILE A 174 7.02 -26.24 8.81
N LYS A 175 6.43 -26.01 10.00
CA LYS A 175 6.99 -25.14 11.03
C LYS A 175 8.39 -25.59 11.47
N GLU A 176 8.63 -26.88 11.68
CA GLU A 176 9.95 -27.41 12.01
C GLU A 176 11.00 -27.06 10.96
N LYS A 177 10.65 -27.11 9.67
CA LYS A 177 11.52 -26.67 8.57
C LYS A 177 11.74 -25.16 8.55
N GLN A 178 10.66 -24.40 8.78
CA GLN A 178 10.75 -22.95 8.90
C GLN A 178 11.60 -22.53 10.10
N ASP A 179 11.46 -23.18 11.26
CA ASP A 179 12.25 -22.89 12.45
C ASP A 179 13.75 -23.08 12.19
N ALA A 180 14.14 -24.15 11.52
CA ALA A 180 15.53 -24.40 11.17
C ALA A 180 16.10 -23.30 10.23
N GLU A 181 15.30 -22.83 9.25
CA GLU A 181 15.72 -21.75 8.37
C GLU A 181 15.69 -20.37 9.08
N LEU A 182 14.73 -20.13 10.00
CA LEU A 182 14.68 -18.93 10.83
C LEU A 182 15.91 -18.83 11.73
N GLU A 183 16.31 -19.92 12.38
CA GLU A 183 17.50 -19.98 13.20
C GLU A 183 18.77 -19.75 12.39
N LYS A 184 18.94 -20.48 11.27
CA LYS A 184 20.07 -20.34 10.36
C LYS A 184 20.24 -18.91 9.82
N LYS A 185 19.12 -18.21 9.53
CA LYS A 185 19.11 -16.83 9.06
C LYS A 185 19.07 -15.80 10.22
N GLU A 186 19.10 -16.24 11.50
CA GLU A 186 18.96 -15.38 12.69
C GLU A 186 17.68 -14.53 12.69
N LEU A 187 16.55 -15.10 12.29
CA LEU A 187 15.26 -14.42 12.15
C LEU A 187 14.24 -14.82 13.22
N THR A 188 14.58 -15.71 14.17
CA THR A 188 13.66 -16.21 15.21
C THR A 188 13.01 -15.07 15.98
N LYS A 189 13.79 -14.05 16.39
CA LYS A 189 13.24 -12.86 17.10
C LYS A 189 12.28 -12.06 16.23
N ALA A 190 12.50 -12.00 14.91
CA ALA A 190 11.60 -11.34 14.00
C ALA A 190 10.25 -12.06 13.92
N ALA A 191 10.30 -13.41 13.83
CA ALA A 191 9.10 -14.22 13.82
C ALA A 191 8.33 -14.08 15.15
N GLU A 192 8.97 -14.24 16.29
CA GLU A 192 8.34 -14.08 17.62
C GLU A 192 7.68 -12.71 17.80
N PHE A 193 8.29 -11.65 17.27
CA PHE A 193 7.72 -10.29 17.33
C PHE A 193 6.45 -10.20 16.48
N GLU A 194 6.51 -10.67 15.25
CA GLU A 194 5.38 -10.60 14.31
C GLU A 194 4.21 -11.49 14.77
N MET A 195 4.46 -12.66 15.37
CA MET A 195 3.42 -13.52 15.94
C MET A 195 2.61 -12.82 17.04
N LYS A 196 3.24 -11.96 17.85
CA LYS A 196 2.55 -11.16 18.88
C LYS A 196 1.64 -10.08 18.25
N PHE A 197 1.92 -9.67 17.03
CA PHE A 197 1.13 -8.66 16.32
C PHE A 197 -0.04 -9.28 15.53
N THR A 198 0.04 -10.55 15.14
CA THR A 198 -1.01 -11.24 14.38
C THR A 198 -2.42 -11.14 15.02
N PRO A 199 -2.61 -11.35 16.34
CA PRO A 199 -3.92 -11.15 16.96
C PRO A 199 -4.42 -9.70 16.91
N VAL A 200 -3.48 -8.74 16.95
CA VAL A 200 -3.81 -7.30 16.92
C VAL A 200 -4.35 -6.89 15.56
N ILE A 201 -3.69 -7.33 14.48
CA ILE A 201 -4.14 -7.02 13.11
C ILE A 201 -5.48 -7.67 12.79
N ALA A 202 -5.70 -8.91 13.23
CA ALA A 202 -7.00 -9.58 13.13
C ALA A 202 -8.10 -8.80 13.88
N TYR A 203 -7.76 -8.20 15.03
CA TYR A 203 -8.70 -7.39 15.79
C TYR A 203 -9.03 -6.06 15.09
N MET A 204 -8.03 -5.41 14.46
CA MET A 204 -8.27 -4.21 13.64
C MET A 204 -9.21 -4.51 12.47
N GLU A 205 -8.99 -5.62 11.77
CA GLU A 205 -9.86 -6.08 10.67
C GLU A 205 -11.28 -6.37 11.16
N TYR A 206 -11.41 -7.03 12.31
CA TYR A 206 -12.70 -7.33 12.92
C TYR A 206 -13.44 -6.05 13.35
N CYS A 207 -12.77 -5.09 13.99
CA CYS A 207 -13.40 -3.85 14.45
C CYS A 207 -13.88 -2.97 13.29
N GLY A 208 -13.06 -2.80 12.26
CA GLY A 208 -13.35 -1.93 11.12
C GLY A 208 -13.62 -0.47 11.52
N ALA A 209 -14.03 0.35 10.56
CA ALA A 209 -14.29 1.78 10.74
C ALA A 209 -15.68 2.16 10.22
N LYS A 210 -16.43 2.97 10.97
CA LYS A 210 -17.75 3.42 10.57
C LYS A 210 -17.66 4.60 9.61
N LEU A 211 -18.28 4.47 8.44
CA LEU A 211 -18.40 5.51 7.44
C LEU A 211 -19.80 6.12 7.48
N ASP A 212 -19.88 7.46 7.49
CA ASP A 212 -21.13 8.18 7.23
C ASP A 212 -21.41 8.22 5.72
N PRO A 213 -22.38 7.45 5.20
CA PRO A 213 -22.64 7.37 3.77
C PRO A 213 -23.24 8.66 3.20
N ILE A 214 -23.90 9.49 4.02
CA ILE A 214 -24.49 10.77 3.58
C ILE A 214 -23.35 11.76 3.34
N LYS A 215 -22.46 11.91 4.33
CA LYS A 215 -21.29 12.80 4.24
C LYS A 215 -20.33 12.35 3.14
N TRP A 216 -20.18 11.03 2.94
CA TRP A 216 -19.38 10.51 1.85
C TRP A 216 -19.94 10.82 0.46
N LYS A 217 -21.29 10.80 0.29
CA LYS A 217 -21.93 11.23 -0.95
C LYS A 217 -21.70 12.73 -1.23
N GLN A 218 -21.68 13.57 -0.19
CA GLN A 218 -21.33 15.00 -0.34
C GLN A 218 -19.87 15.14 -0.81
N LYS A 219 -18.95 14.37 -0.22
CA LYS A 219 -17.54 14.30 -0.67
C LYS A 219 -17.44 13.89 -2.14
N MET A 220 -18.18 12.85 -2.56
CA MET A 220 -18.19 12.40 -3.96
C MET A 220 -18.67 13.48 -4.91
N SER A 221 -19.70 14.26 -4.52
CA SER A 221 -20.21 15.38 -5.34
C SER A 221 -19.16 16.49 -5.47
N ARG A 222 -18.52 16.88 -4.38
CA ARG A 222 -17.40 17.84 -4.37
C ARG A 222 -16.24 17.38 -5.29
N ASP A 223 -15.82 16.14 -5.15
CA ASP A 223 -14.70 15.62 -5.95
C ASP A 223 -15.03 15.56 -7.44
N LYS A 224 -16.29 15.26 -7.77
CA LYS A 224 -16.77 15.30 -9.18
C LYS A 224 -16.77 16.71 -9.74
N GLU A 225 -17.14 17.71 -8.94
CA GLU A 225 -17.04 19.12 -9.35
C GLU A 225 -15.60 19.54 -9.61
N GLU A 226 -14.65 19.12 -8.78
CA GLU A 226 -13.22 19.41 -8.97
C GLU A 226 -12.67 18.73 -10.25
N VAL A 227 -13.08 17.49 -10.55
CA VAL A 227 -12.74 16.84 -11.82
C VAL A 227 -13.31 17.64 -13.01
N ASN A 228 -14.59 18.03 -12.94
CA ASN A 228 -15.22 18.79 -14.02
C ASN A 228 -14.54 20.14 -14.25
N LYS A 229 -14.16 20.86 -13.18
CA LYS A 229 -13.40 22.12 -13.28
C LYS A 229 -12.03 21.91 -13.92
N ALA A 230 -11.28 20.89 -13.48
CA ALA A 230 -9.97 20.59 -14.02
C ALA A 230 -10.04 20.13 -15.50
N GLU A 231 -11.06 19.37 -15.86
CA GLU A 231 -11.34 18.96 -17.25
C GLU A 231 -11.72 20.15 -18.13
N ALA A 232 -12.57 21.04 -17.65
CA ALA A 232 -12.92 22.28 -18.34
C ALA A 232 -11.70 23.18 -18.59
N ALA A 233 -10.79 23.29 -17.63
CA ALA A 233 -9.55 24.05 -17.78
C ALA A 233 -8.63 23.44 -18.85
N LEU A 234 -8.51 22.10 -18.89
CA LEU A 234 -7.77 21.39 -19.92
C LEU A 234 -8.39 21.58 -21.31
N ASN A 235 -9.71 21.44 -21.39
CA ASN A 235 -10.44 21.61 -22.65
C ASN A 235 -10.25 23.03 -23.20
N LYS A 236 -10.42 24.04 -22.31
CA LYS A 236 -10.21 25.44 -22.67
C LYS A 236 -8.78 25.69 -23.15
N TRP A 237 -7.76 25.12 -22.46
CA TRP A 237 -6.37 25.26 -22.90
C TRP A 237 -6.16 24.72 -24.34
N VAL A 238 -6.73 23.54 -24.65
CA VAL A 238 -6.63 22.93 -25.97
C VAL A 238 -7.36 23.78 -27.03
N GLU A 239 -8.53 24.32 -26.68
CA GLU A 239 -9.32 25.22 -27.56
C GLU A 239 -8.56 26.52 -27.86
N ASP A 240 -8.01 27.17 -26.80
CA ASP A 240 -7.22 28.41 -26.96
C ASP A 240 -5.94 28.11 -27.76
N TYR A 241 -5.22 27.01 -27.48
CA TYR A 241 -4.04 26.62 -28.27
C TYR A 241 -4.38 26.40 -29.75
N TYR A 242 -5.49 25.76 -30.06
CA TYR A 242 -5.94 25.56 -31.43
C TYR A 242 -6.23 26.91 -32.12
N GLU A 243 -6.94 27.82 -31.44
CA GLU A 243 -7.26 29.14 -32.02
C GLU A 243 -6.00 29.98 -32.31
N GLU A 244 -4.97 29.86 -31.47
CA GLU A 244 -3.69 30.56 -31.68
C GLU A 244 -2.83 29.96 -32.82
N HIS A 245 -2.91 28.65 -33.06
CA HIS A 245 -2.00 27.94 -33.94
C HIS A 245 -2.66 27.42 -35.21
N LYS A 246 -3.97 27.61 -35.41
CA LYS A 246 -4.63 27.26 -36.66
C LYS A 246 -4.08 28.09 -37.81
N SER A 247 -3.64 27.42 -38.89
CA SER A 247 -3.28 28.14 -40.11
C SER A 247 -4.54 28.76 -40.77
N SER A 248 -4.43 30.01 -41.21
CA SER A 248 -5.55 30.78 -41.70
C SER A 248 -6.15 30.30 -43.06
N THR A 249 -5.60 29.25 -43.66
CA THR A 249 -5.91 28.92 -45.06
C THR A 249 -6.12 27.43 -45.39
N GLU A 250 -5.83 26.44 -44.52
CA GLU A 250 -5.90 25.03 -44.92
C GLU A 250 -6.33 24.08 -43.76
N GLY A 251 -7.50 24.32 -43.21
CA GLY A 251 -7.89 23.53 -42.00
C GLY A 251 -8.81 22.35 -42.24
N TYR A 252 -9.52 22.24 -43.36
CA TYR A 252 -10.55 21.22 -43.52
C TYR A 252 -10.34 20.39 -44.79
N ILE A 253 -10.17 19.08 -44.60
CA ILE A 253 -10.19 18.10 -45.68
C ILE A 253 -11.59 17.47 -45.68
N ARG A 254 -12.29 17.51 -46.81
CA ARG A 254 -13.49 16.71 -46.99
C ARG A 254 -13.10 15.23 -47.04
N VAL A 255 -13.66 14.44 -46.12
CA VAL A 255 -13.39 13.01 -46.06
C VAL A 255 -14.19 12.23 -47.10
N SER A 256 -15.29 12.78 -47.57
CA SER A 256 -16.10 12.16 -48.61
C SER A 256 -16.55 13.22 -49.56
N THR A 257 -16.34 12.98 -50.86
CA THR A 257 -16.91 13.78 -51.97
C THR A 257 -18.32 13.33 -52.32
N GLU A 258 -18.78 12.22 -51.73
CA GLU A 258 -20.11 11.68 -51.90
C GLU A 258 -20.95 11.94 -50.66
N GLU A 259 -22.17 12.43 -50.85
CA GLU A 259 -23.15 12.67 -49.80
C GLU A 259 -23.70 11.34 -49.31
N VAL A 260 -23.64 11.08 -48.00
CA VAL A 260 -24.05 9.80 -47.37
C VAL A 260 -25.43 9.94 -46.76
N PRO A 261 -26.39 9.04 -47.05
CA PRO A 261 -27.70 9.02 -46.40
C PRO A 261 -27.58 8.80 -44.87
N ILE A 262 -28.50 9.41 -44.11
CA ILE A 262 -28.51 9.39 -42.64
C ILE A 262 -28.42 7.96 -42.07
N MET A 263 -28.95 6.95 -42.72
CA MET A 263 -28.92 5.56 -42.29
C MET A 263 -27.56 4.87 -42.41
N GLU A 264 -26.59 5.44 -43.15
CA GLU A 264 -25.22 4.93 -43.25
C GLU A 264 -24.22 5.69 -42.31
N GLU A 265 -24.70 6.72 -41.64
CA GLU A 265 -23.94 7.58 -40.74
C GLU A 265 -23.16 6.77 -39.69
N PHE A 266 -23.77 5.72 -39.10
CA PHE A 266 -23.13 4.86 -38.12
C PHE A 266 -21.98 4.01 -38.68
N LYS A 267 -22.06 3.54 -39.91
CA LYS A 267 -21.00 2.72 -40.52
C LYS A 267 -19.78 3.55 -40.91
N LEU A 268 -19.99 4.78 -41.32
CA LEU A 268 -18.92 5.71 -41.65
C LEU A 268 -18.24 6.19 -40.35
N PHE A 269 -19.02 6.44 -39.31
CA PHE A 269 -18.53 6.82 -38.00
C PHE A 269 -17.65 5.72 -37.41
N ASP A 270 -18.03 4.44 -37.47
CA ASP A 270 -17.23 3.30 -37.02
C ASP A 270 -15.94 3.11 -37.82
N SER A 271 -15.95 3.34 -39.10
CA SER A 271 -14.75 3.22 -39.95
C SER A 271 -13.74 4.36 -39.73
N LEU A 272 -14.22 5.55 -39.33
CA LEU A 272 -13.40 6.72 -39.01
C LEU A 272 -13.00 6.77 -37.51
N ASN A 273 -13.72 6.05 -36.65
CA ASN A 273 -13.69 6.20 -35.20
C ASN A 273 -12.47 5.59 -34.55
N ASN A 274 -11.64 4.84 -35.23
CA ASN A 274 -10.44 4.30 -34.60
C ASN A 274 -9.36 5.35 -34.28
N ASN A 275 -9.49 6.63 -34.74
CA ASN A 275 -8.52 7.67 -34.44
C ASN A 275 -8.96 9.14 -34.55
N MET A 276 -10.23 9.47 -34.75
CA MET A 276 -10.62 10.86 -35.07
C MET A 276 -11.78 11.39 -34.23
N SER A 277 -11.46 12.26 -33.28
CA SER A 277 -12.45 12.99 -32.47
C SER A 277 -12.96 14.29 -33.06
N ASN A 278 -12.60 14.65 -34.30
CA ASN A 278 -12.77 16.01 -34.90
C ASN A 278 -13.53 16.05 -36.18
N VAL A 279 -14.45 15.16 -36.38
CA VAL A 279 -15.25 15.15 -37.58
C VAL A 279 -16.41 16.14 -37.44
N LYS A 280 -16.44 17.19 -38.25
CA LYS A 280 -17.56 18.12 -38.32
C LYS A 280 -18.61 17.53 -39.24
N ARG A 281 -19.82 17.36 -38.72
CA ARG A 281 -20.99 16.98 -39.47
C ARG A 281 -21.54 18.22 -40.18
N VAL A 282 -21.58 18.21 -41.50
CA VAL A 282 -22.16 19.28 -42.32
C VAL A 282 -23.31 18.70 -43.13
N GLN A 283 -24.52 19.19 -42.93
CA GLN A 283 -25.69 18.79 -43.74
C GLN A 283 -25.84 19.72 -44.90
N ASN A 284 -25.92 19.18 -46.12
CA ASN A 284 -26.24 19.95 -47.30
C ASN A 284 -27.71 20.41 -47.22
N PRO A 285 -27.98 21.72 -47.16
CA PRO A 285 -29.35 22.23 -46.99
C PRO A 285 -30.26 21.97 -48.17
N GLN A 286 -29.74 21.64 -49.34
CA GLN A 286 -30.53 21.40 -50.58
C GLN A 286 -30.87 19.92 -50.77
N THR A 287 -29.98 19.00 -50.38
CA THR A 287 -30.16 17.56 -50.64
C THR A 287 -30.49 16.79 -49.36
N GLY A 288 -30.27 17.38 -48.18
CA GLY A 288 -30.43 16.72 -46.89
C GLY A 288 -29.32 15.73 -46.55
N LEU A 289 -28.35 15.57 -47.41
CA LEU A 289 -27.24 14.62 -47.24
C LEU A 289 -26.16 15.21 -46.33
N ILE A 290 -25.44 14.33 -45.64
CA ILE A 290 -24.45 14.70 -44.62
C ILE A 290 -23.06 14.35 -45.14
N HIS A 291 -22.11 15.29 -45.00
CA HIS A 291 -20.70 15.02 -45.16
C HIS A 291 -19.94 15.45 -43.92
N TYR A 292 -18.73 14.92 -43.78
CA TYR A 292 -17.90 15.14 -42.60
C TYR A 292 -16.62 15.90 -42.98
N GLU A 293 -16.32 16.94 -42.21
CA GLU A 293 -15.08 17.72 -42.34
C GLU A 293 -14.26 17.59 -41.08
N TYR A 294 -12.95 17.44 -41.19
CA TYR A 294 -12.02 17.38 -40.03
C TYR A 294 -10.74 18.13 -40.29
N ASP A 295 -10.13 18.65 -39.24
CA ASP A 295 -8.80 19.22 -39.30
C ASP A 295 -7.75 18.09 -39.13
N LYS A 296 -7.06 17.76 -40.19
CA LYS A 296 -6.03 16.71 -40.20
C LYS A 296 -4.80 17.10 -39.43
N ALA A 297 -4.53 18.41 -39.27
CA ALA A 297 -3.35 18.89 -38.55
C ALA A 297 -3.54 18.89 -37.03
N PHE A 298 -4.80 19.08 -36.56
CA PHE A 298 -5.12 19.11 -35.16
C PHE A 298 -6.40 18.33 -34.79
N PRO A 299 -6.36 17.01 -34.70
CA PRO A 299 -7.52 16.14 -34.54
C PRO A 299 -8.21 16.16 -33.15
N TYR A 300 -7.92 17.11 -32.27
CA TYR A 300 -8.42 17.15 -30.89
C TYR A 300 -9.52 18.17 -30.64
N VAL A 301 -9.94 18.91 -31.70
CA VAL A 301 -10.95 19.94 -31.63
C VAL A 301 -11.98 19.76 -32.73
N THR A 302 -13.26 19.84 -32.37
CA THR A 302 -14.36 20.02 -33.35
C THR A 302 -14.77 21.47 -33.38
N ARG A 303 -15.20 21.95 -34.52
CA ARG A 303 -15.90 23.23 -34.67
C ARG A 303 -17.39 23.00 -34.66
N ASN A 304 -18.06 23.56 -33.67
CA ASN A 304 -19.52 23.58 -33.62
C ASN A 304 -20.02 24.93 -34.08
N LEU A 305 -21.09 24.90 -34.85
CA LEU A 305 -21.85 26.12 -35.18
C LEU A 305 -22.61 26.56 -33.90
N GLN A 306 -22.25 27.71 -33.36
CA GLN A 306 -23.02 28.38 -32.32
C GLN A 306 -23.64 29.64 -32.90
N GLY A 307 -24.94 29.80 -32.73
CA GLY A 307 -25.69 30.96 -33.15
C GLY A 307 -27.15 30.63 -33.44
N ASP A 308 -27.94 31.66 -33.61
CA ASP A 308 -29.33 31.55 -34.03
C ASP A 308 -29.56 32.17 -35.43
N LEU A 309 -30.73 31.95 -35.94
CA LEU A 309 -31.12 32.43 -37.29
C LEU A 309 -31.05 33.96 -37.46
N PHE A 310 -30.91 34.72 -36.37
CA PHE A 310 -30.96 36.20 -36.40
C PHE A 310 -29.64 36.87 -36.07
N SER A 311 -28.74 36.18 -35.31
CA SER A 311 -27.42 36.71 -34.87
C SER A 311 -26.22 36.20 -35.72
N GLY A 312 -26.49 35.31 -36.70
CA GLY A 312 -25.42 34.66 -37.44
C GLY A 312 -24.82 33.46 -36.74
N PHE A 313 -24.15 32.56 -37.52
CA PHE A 313 -23.49 31.36 -36.99
C PHE A 313 -22.00 31.62 -36.85
N ASP A 314 -21.53 31.59 -35.62
CA ASP A 314 -20.08 31.59 -35.37
C ASP A 314 -19.62 30.16 -35.11
N THR A 315 -18.40 29.81 -35.51
CA THR A 315 -17.83 28.50 -35.27
C THR A 315 -16.88 28.57 -34.10
N CYS A 316 -17.24 27.94 -33.01
CA CYS A 316 -16.33 27.86 -31.88
C CYS A 316 -15.65 26.48 -31.82
N ALA A 317 -14.37 26.48 -31.47
CA ALA A 317 -13.59 25.28 -31.22
C ALA A 317 -14.07 24.59 -29.94
N LYS A 318 -14.24 23.27 -29.98
CA LYS A 318 -14.62 22.47 -28.82
C LYS A 318 -13.68 21.28 -28.70
N CYS A 319 -13.01 21.16 -27.56
CA CYS A 319 -12.12 20.05 -27.27
C CYS A 319 -12.90 18.73 -27.12
N ASN A 320 -12.40 17.65 -27.75
CA ASN A 320 -12.97 16.30 -27.69
C ASN A 320 -12.05 15.27 -27.07
N VAL A 321 -11.02 15.70 -26.37
CA VAL A 321 -10.07 14.79 -25.76
C VAL A 321 -10.70 14.08 -24.55
N ASN A 322 -10.69 12.76 -24.55
CA ASN A 322 -10.95 11.99 -23.35
C ASN A 322 -9.65 11.92 -22.51
N TRP A 323 -9.54 12.75 -21.49
CA TRP A 323 -8.35 12.87 -20.63
C TRP A 323 -8.03 11.62 -19.80
N SER A 324 -8.97 10.68 -19.71
CA SER A 324 -8.72 9.36 -19.09
C SER A 324 -8.09 8.37 -20.06
N SER A 325 -8.15 8.63 -21.37
CA SER A 325 -7.62 7.73 -22.41
C SER A 325 -6.17 8.05 -22.76
N SER A 326 -5.25 7.17 -22.39
CA SER A 326 -3.84 7.30 -22.79
C SER A 326 -3.67 7.26 -24.32
N GLN A 327 -4.57 6.62 -25.06
CA GLN A 327 -4.53 6.56 -26.52
C GLN A 327 -4.77 7.93 -27.17
N GLN A 328 -5.56 8.80 -26.51
CA GLN A 328 -5.81 10.16 -27.01
C GLN A 328 -4.82 11.17 -26.42
N VAL A 329 -4.49 11.06 -25.12
CA VAL A 329 -3.62 12.01 -24.43
C VAL A 329 -2.16 11.91 -24.88
N VAL A 330 -1.65 10.70 -25.11
CA VAL A 330 -0.25 10.50 -25.50
C VAL A 330 0.09 11.16 -26.83
N PRO A 331 -0.66 10.94 -27.92
CA PRO A 331 -0.36 11.60 -29.20
C PRO A 331 -0.45 13.13 -29.12
N LEU A 332 -1.43 13.67 -28.37
CA LEU A 332 -1.54 15.11 -28.14
C LEU A 332 -0.28 15.65 -27.43
N PHE A 333 0.16 14.99 -26.38
CA PHE A 333 1.35 15.41 -25.63
C PHE A 333 2.64 15.31 -26.47
N GLU A 334 2.78 14.27 -27.28
CA GLU A 334 3.94 14.14 -28.20
C GLU A 334 3.94 15.24 -29.26
N MET A 335 2.78 15.61 -29.79
CA MET A 335 2.64 16.74 -30.70
C MET A 335 3.02 18.07 -30.03
N LEU A 336 2.73 18.23 -28.73
CA LEU A 336 3.15 19.38 -27.91
C LEU A 336 4.62 19.31 -27.47
N GLY A 337 5.40 18.33 -27.95
CA GLY A 337 6.83 18.19 -27.65
C GLY A 337 7.15 17.53 -26.29
N LEU A 338 6.15 16.92 -25.64
CA LEU A 338 6.35 16.19 -24.38
C LEU A 338 6.82 14.76 -24.66
N ASN A 339 7.73 14.26 -23.82
CA ASN A 339 8.18 12.87 -23.91
C ASN A 339 7.20 11.94 -23.15
N CYS A 340 6.51 11.10 -23.90
CA CYS A 340 5.56 10.10 -23.39
C CYS A 340 6.13 8.67 -23.41
N THR A 341 7.44 8.47 -23.64
CA THR A 341 8.06 7.15 -23.70
C THR A 341 8.62 6.74 -22.36
N THR A 342 8.20 5.60 -21.85
CA THR A 342 8.73 4.96 -20.65
C THR A 342 9.07 3.49 -20.91
N ILE A 343 9.77 2.86 -19.98
CA ILE A 343 10.07 1.42 -20.04
C ILE A 343 9.15 0.71 -19.06
N ASP A 344 8.42 -0.29 -19.53
CA ASP A 344 7.60 -1.12 -18.65
C ASP A 344 8.49 -1.87 -17.64
N PRO A 345 8.24 -1.71 -16.33
CA PRO A 345 9.11 -2.31 -15.31
C PRO A 345 9.09 -3.85 -15.31
N LYS A 346 8.00 -4.48 -15.80
CA LYS A 346 7.86 -5.94 -15.84
C LYS A 346 8.39 -6.53 -17.12
N THR A 347 7.96 -6.01 -18.27
CA THR A 347 8.30 -6.57 -19.58
C THR A 347 9.60 -6.00 -20.16
N LYS A 348 10.13 -4.91 -19.57
CA LYS A 348 11.30 -4.16 -20.05
C LYS A 348 11.14 -3.57 -21.46
N VAL A 349 9.95 -3.60 -22.02
CA VAL A 349 9.64 -3.05 -23.35
C VAL A 349 9.33 -1.55 -23.22
N LYS A 350 9.77 -0.77 -24.21
CA LYS A 350 9.36 0.64 -24.31
C LYS A 350 7.86 0.73 -24.54
N LYS A 351 7.17 1.50 -23.73
CA LYS A 351 5.74 1.79 -23.90
C LYS A 351 5.47 3.28 -23.84
N LYS A 352 4.38 3.67 -24.47
CA LYS A 352 3.85 5.03 -24.39
C LYS A 352 2.97 5.17 -23.14
N SER A 353 3.10 6.29 -22.44
CA SER A 353 2.36 6.56 -21.20
C SER A 353 2.19 8.06 -20.95
N ALA A 354 1.03 8.44 -20.44
CA ALA A 354 0.75 9.78 -19.91
C ALA A 354 0.69 9.75 -18.35
N ASP A 355 1.45 8.86 -17.71
CA ASP A 355 1.54 8.79 -16.26
C ASP A 355 2.11 10.10 -15.66
N ILE A 356 1.56 10.53 -14.53
CA ILE A 356 1.98 11.78 -13.85
C ILE A 356 3.48 11.80 -13.57
N LYS A 357 4.06 10.65 -13.17
CA LYS A 357 5.50 10.56 -12.86
C LYS A 357 6.38 10.87 -14.07
N LEU A 358 5.88 10.59 -15.28
CA LEU A 358 6.59 10.88 -16.51
C LEU A 358 6.34 12.31 -17.02
N ILE A 359 5.12 12.81 -16.85
CA ILE A 359 4.67 14.09 -17.44
C ILE A 359 5.00 15.27 -16.53
N LYS A 360 4.78 15.17 -15.20
CA LYS A 360 4.98 16.25 -14.23
C LYS A 360 6.38 16.90 -14.29
N PRO A 361 7.50 16.16 -14.45
CA PRO A 361 8.83 16.78 -14.58
C PRO A 361 9.02 17.66 -15.81
N GLN A 362 8.09 17.66 -16.73
CA GLN A 362 8.13 18.44 -17.98
C GLN A 362 7.25 19.70 -17.93
N ALA A 363 6.82 20.12 -16.73
CA ALA A 363 5.93 21.28 -16.56
C ALA A 363 6.50 22.59 -17.11
N ASN A 364 7.82 22.71 -17.20
CA ASN A 364 8.52 23.87 -17.79
C ASN A 364 8.48 23.89 -19.32
N LYS A 365 8.08 22.79 -19.98
CA LYS A 365 8.03 22.69 -21.44
C LYS A 365 6.68 23.12 -22.01
N CYS A 366 5.60 22.85 -21.27
CA CYS A 366 4.24 23.15 -21.75
C CYS A 366 3.32 23.44 -20.58
N THR A 367 2.56 24.52 -20.68
CA THR A 367 1.64 25.00 -19.63
C THR A 367 0.42 24.13 -19.41
N ILE A 368 0.12 23.18 -20.31
CA ILE A 368 -0.93 22.15 -20.10
C ILE A 368 -0.55 21.15 -18.98
N VAL A 369 0.74 20.95 -18.73
CA VAL A 369 1.20 19.91 -17.79
C VAL A 369 0.69 20.13 -16.37
N PRO A 370 0.78 21.32 -15.76
CA PRO A 370 0.18 21.57 -14.45
C PRO A 370 -1.32 21.24 -14.42
N LEU A 371 -2.09 21.68 -15.42
CA LEU A 371 -3.54 21.40 -15.52
C LEU A 371 -3.83 19.90 -15.59
N TYR A 372 -3.04 19.17 -16.37
CA TYR A 372 -3.18 17.73 -16.46
C TYR A 372 -2.86 17.01 -15.14
N VAL A 373 -1.86 17.48 -14.43
CA VAL A 373 -1.52 16.95 -13.09
C VAL A 373 -2.67 17.18 -12.10
N GLU A 374 -3.30 18.35 -12.13
CA GLU A 374 -4.47 18.67 -11.30
C GLU A 374 -5.66 17.78 -11.64
N TYR A 375 -5.98 17.64 -12.93
CA TYR A 375 -7.02 16.73 -13.41
C TYR A 375 -6.80 15.29 -12.93
N LYS A 376 -5.58 14.77 -13.11
CA LYS A 376 -5.25 13.40 -12.67
C LYS A 376 -5.36 13.21 -11.16
N LYS A 377 -4.97 14.21 -10.36
CA LYS A 377 -5.14 14.17 -8.90
C LYS A 377 -6.61 14.13 -8.52
N ALA A 378 -7.43 15.03 -9.09
CA ALA A 378 -8.86 15.05 -8.85
C ALA A 378 -9.54 13.74 -9.31
N LYS A 379 -9.14 13.22 -10.47
CA LYS A 379 -9.69 11.98 -11.03
C LYS A 379 -9.41 10.75 -10.14
N ILE A 380 -8.24 10.67 -9.52
CA ILE A 380 -7.90 9.60 -8.55
C ILE A 380 -8.87 9.63 -7.36
N LEU A 381 -9.28 10.80 -6.87
CA LEU A 381 -10.22 10.90 -5.75
C LEU A 381 -11.58 10.30 -6.11
N VAL A 382 -12.06 10.55 -7.32
CA VAL A 382 -13.34 9.99 -7.81
C VAL A 382 -13.24 8.49 -8.08
N ASP A 383 -12.18 8.05 -8.77
CA ASP A 383 -12.06 6.66 -9.22
C ASP A 383 -11.73 5.69 -8.08
N THR A 384 -10.90 6.14 -7.14
CA THR A 384 -10.42 5.31 -6.01
C THR A 384 -11.31 5.45 -4.79
N PHE A 385 -11.71 6.68 -4.44
CA PHE A 385 -12.43 7.00 -3.20
C PHE A 385 -13.89 7.43 -3.49
N GLY A 386 -14.56 6.74 -4.41
CA GLY A 386 -15.93 6.97 -4.81
C GLY A 386 -16.93 5.96 -4.23
N GLN A 387 -17.89 5.54 -5.05
CA GLN A 387 -19.00 4.63 -4.70
C GLN A 387 -18.50 3.31 -4.11
N LYS A 388 -17.35 2.80 -4.55
CA LYS A 388 -16.74 1.56 -4.05
C LYS A 388 -16.57 1.52 -2.52
N PHE A 389 -16.42 2.67 -1.86
CA PHE A 389 -16.34 2.74 -0.40
C PHE A 389 -17.69 2.49 0.27
N ILE A 390 -18.76 3.07 -0.29
CA ILE A 390 -20.14 2.82 0.21
C ILE A 390 -20.50 1.35 0.02
N ASP A 391 -20.14 0.75 -1.13
CA ASP A 391 -20.42 -0.64 -1.46
C ASP A 391 -19.68 -1.63 -0.53
N LYS A 392 -18.67 -1.16 0.21
CA LYS A 392 -17.89 -1.94 1.19
C LYS A 392 -18.41 -1.81 2.62
N ILE A 393 -19.44 -1.01 2.86
CA ILE A 393 -20.07 -0.97 4.17
C ILE A 393 -20.76 -2.32 4.42
N ASN A 394 -20.32 -3.01 5.47
CA ASN A 394 -20.92 -4.28 5.88
C ASN A 394 -22.36 -4.05 6.35
N PRO A 395 -23.36 -4.79 5.83
CA PRO A 395 -24.74 -4.56 6.13
C PRO A 395 -25.14 -4.89 7.58
N VAL A 396 -24.35 -5.70 8.30
CA VAL A 396 -24.59 -6.09 9.68
C VAL A 396 -23.89 -5.17 10.66
N SER A 397 -22.59 -4.96 10.51
CA SER A 397 -21.82 -4.09 11.41
C SER A 397 -22.00 -2.59 11.12
N GLY A 398 -22.41 -2.23 9.89
CA GLY A 398 -22.45 -0.82 9.43
C GLY A 398 -21.06 -0.21 9.22
N ARG A 399 -20.01 -1.00 9.18
CA ARG A 399 -18.61 -0.57 9.16
C ARG A 399 -17.89 -1.08 7.90
N ILE A 400 -16.78 -0.47 7.57
CA ILE A 400 -15.86 -0.95 6.54
C ILE A 400 -14.77 -1.77 7.23
N HIS A 401 -14.52 -2.97 6.75
CA HIS A 401 -13.52 -3.90 7.26
C HIS A 401 -12.44 -4.10 6.19
N PRO A 402 -11.31 -3.37 6.25
CA PRO A 402 -10.18 -3.57 5.35
C PRO A 402 -9.48 -4.90 5.59
N ASP A 403 -8.83 -5.43 4.56
CA ASP A 403 -7.84 -6.50 4.73
C ASP A 403 -6.47 -5.87 4.92
N TYR A 404 -5.79 -6.18 6.02
CA TYR A 404 -4.44 -5.68 6.31
C TYR A 404 -3.39 -6.78 6.09
N PHE A 405 -2.27 -6.39 5.50
CA PHE A 405 -1.11 -7.27 5.31
C PHE A 405 -0.01 -6.84 6.27
N GLN A 406 0.32 -7.70 7.23
CA GLN A 406 1.22 -7.43 8.35
C GLN A 406 2.64 -7.04 7.92
N LEU A 407 3.15 -7.66 6.85
CA LEU A 407 4.43 -7.37 6.21
C LEU A 407 4.18 -6.98 4.75
N GLY A 408 3.28 -6.02 4.52
CA GLY A 408 2.83 -5.64 3.19
C GLY A 408 3.87 -4.94 2.34
N ALA A 409 4.87 -4.32 2.96
CA ALA A 409 6.02 -3.72 2.32
C ALA A 409 7.32 -4.37 2.81
N ASP A 410 8.38 -4.34 1.98
CA ASP A 410 9.70 -4.87 2.33
C ASP A 410 10.35 -4.13 3.52
N THR A 411 9.85 -2.96 3.86
CA THR A 411 10.20 -2.22 5.08
C THR A 411 9.53 -2.76 6.35
N GLY A 412 8.68 -3.78 6.25
CA GLY A 412 7.89 -4.29 7.37
C GLY A 412 6.66 -3.46 7.72
N ARG A 413 6.37 -2.38 6.96
CA ARG A 413 5.14 -1.59 7.12
C ARG A 413 3.92 -2.41 6.73
N LEU A 414 2.78 -2.08 7.34
CA LEU A 414 1.48 -2.60 6.94
C LEU A 414 1.12 -2.10 5.54
N SER A 415 0.34 -2.88 4.83
CA SER A 415 -0.45 -2.40 3.69
C SER A 415 -1.90 -2.84 3.85
N ALA A 416 -2.81 -2.19 3.15
CA ALA A 416 -4.23 -2.49 3.22
C ALA A 416 -4.87 -2.54 1.84
N THR A 417 -5.90 -3.38 1.72
CA THR A 417 -6.75 -3.47 0.53
C THR A 417 -8.23 -3.59 0.94
N ASN A 418 -9.10 -3.55 0.01
CA ASN A 418 -10.52 -3.93 0.10
C ASN A 418 -11.43 -3.17 1.11
N PRO A 419 -11.39 -1.84 1.22
CA PRO A 419 -10.52 -0.86 0.58
C PRO A 419 -9.32 -0.50 1.45
N SER A 420 -8.30 0.16 0.87
CA SER A 420 -7.19 0.68 1.66
C SER A 420 -7.59 1.98 2.38
N LEU A 421 -7.84 1.93 3.68
CA LEU A 421 -8.04 3.11 4.51
C LEU A 421 -6.73 3.84 4.83
N MET A 422 -5.59 3.15 4.74
CA MET A 422 -4.26 3.73 4.98
C MET A 422 -3.84 4.77 3.93
N ASN A 423 -4.48 4.75 2.74
CA ASN A 423 -4.16 5.63 1.62
C ASN A 423 -5.21 6.74 1.42
N LEU A 424 -6.06 6.97 2.43
CA LEU A 424 -7.03 8.08 2.37
C LEU A 424 -6.29 9.41 2.26
N PRO A 425 -6.81 10.36 1.44
CA PRO A 425 -6.26 11.70 1.37
C PRO A 425 -6.22 12.38 2.75
N HIS A 426 -5.18 13.18 3.00
CA HIS A 426 -5.09 14.05 4.18
C HIS A 426 -6.03 15.28 4.07
N ASP A 427 -7.20 15.08 3.48
CA ASP A 427 -8.25 16.09 3.39
C ASP A 427 -9.16 15.97 4.62
N PRO A 428 -9.28 17.02 5.45
CA PRO A 428 -10.06 16.97 6.68
C PRO A 428 -11.54 16.58 6.44
N PHE A 429 -12.12 17.00 5.30
CA PHE A 429 -13.49 16.61 4.98
C PHE A 429 -13.62 15.11 4.71
N THR A 430 -12.71 14.53 3.94
CA THR A 430 -12.70 13.09 3.63
C THR A 430 -12.54 12.25 4.90
N ARG A 431 -11.59 12.60 5.78
CA ARG A 431 -11.39 11.88 7.05
C ARG A 431 -12.57 12.04 7.99
N SER A 432 -13.17 13.22 8.07
CA SER A 432 -14.35 13.45 8.90
C SER A 432 -15.61 12.68 8.47
N CYS A 433 -15.59 12.00 7.34
CA CYS A 433 -16.63 11.04 6.97
C CYS A 433 -16.58 9.75 7.80
N PHE A 434 -15.43 9.46 8.45
CA PHE A 434 -15.31 8.35 9.39
C PHE A 434 -15.69 8.85 10.78
N ILE A 435 -16.71 8.25 11.37
CA ILE A 435 -17.36 8.74 12.58
C ILE A 435 -17.36 7.67 13.69
N ALA A 436 -17.43 8.12 14.93
CA ALA A 436 -17.71 7.23 16.06
C ALA A 436 -19.19 6.81 16.10
N ASP A 437 -19.48 5.68 16.73
CA ASP A 437 -20.85 5.29 17.05
C ASP A 437 -21.50 6.24 18.09
N SER A 438 -22.83 6.27 18.15
CA SER A 438 -23.53 7.05 19.17
C SER A 438 -23.09 6.63 20.57
N GLY A 439 -22.71 7.58 21.40
CA GLY A 439 -22.17 7.36 22.76
C GLY A 439 -20.70 6.96 22.81
N TYR A 440 -20.01 7.03 21.66
CA TYR A 440 -18.56 6.79 21.54
C TYR A 440 -17.83 8.05 21.06
N LYS A 441 -16.52 8.09 21.30
CA LYS A 441 -15.60 9.08 20.74
C LYS A 441 -14.56 8.40 19.88
N TRP A 442 -14.14 9.10 18.81
CA TRP A 442 -13.00 8.74 17.99
C TRP A 442 -11.72 9.30 18.61
N ILE A 443 -10.76 8.46 18.86
CA ILE A 443 -9.47 8.82 19.46
C ILE A 443 -8.41 8.59 18.38
N SER A 444 -7.75 9.65 17.93
CA SER A 444 -6.59 9.59 17.05
C SER A 444 -5.34 9.93 17.85
N CYS A 445 -4.32 9.07 17.77
CA CYS A 445 -3.01 9.31 18.36
C CYS A 445 -1.93 9.14 17.29
N ASP A 446 -1.07 10.15 17.11
CA ASP A 446 0.00 10.18 16.13
C ASP A 446 1.35 10.48 16.76
N TYR A 447 2.43 9.86 16.26
CA TYR A 447 3.78 10.15 16.75
C TYR A 447 4.28 11.50 16.26
N LYS A 448 4.88 12.28 17.16
CA LYS A 448 5.48 13.59 16.84
C LYS A 448 6.72 13.43 15.98
N GLY A 449 6.60 13.64 14.67
CA GLY A 449 7.74 13.64 13.77
C GLY A 449 8.55 12.35 13.80
N GLN A 450 7.91 11.20 13.90
CA GLN A 450 8.50 9.88 14.11
C GLN A 450 9.75 9.63 13.27
N GLU A 451 9.67 9.93 11.96
CA GLU A 451 10.76 9.62 11.03
C GLU A 451 12.01 10.45 11.31
N SER A 452 11.85 11.73 11.67
CA SER A 452 12.98 12.62 12.01
C SER A 452 13.67 12.18 13.30
N PHE A 453 12.90 11.83 14.33
CA PHE A 453 13.43 11.33 15.59
C PHE A 453 14.16 10.00 15.43
N LEU A 454 13.58 9.06 14.68
CA LEU A 454 14.20 7.77 14.39
C LEU A 454 15.47 7.94 13.54
N MET A 455 15.44 8.80 12.52
CA MET A 455 16.61 9.11 11.70
C MET A 455 17.75 9.63 12.56
N ALA A 456 17.50 10.67 13.37
CA ALA A 456 18.50 11.26 14.26
C ALA A 456 19.06 10.23 15.26
N SER A 457 18.19 9.42 15.87
CA SER A 457 18.56 8.41 16.86
C SER A 457 19.39 7.28 16.23
N ILE A 458 18.99 6.75 15.08
CA ILE A 458 19.65 5.61 14.41
C ILE A 458 20.98 6.07 13.77
N ALA A 459 20.99 7.22 13.12
CA ALA A 459 22.20 7.80 12.55
C ALA A 459 23.19 8.31 13.62
N ASN A 460 22.74 8.45 14.86
CA ASN A 460 23.49 9.08 15.94
C ASN A 460 24.05 10.45 15.51
N ASP A 461 23.18 11.29 14.92
CA ASP A 461 23.55 12.60 14.44
C ASP A 461 23.36 13.64 15.53
N VAL A 462 24.47 14.23 15.99
CA VAL A 462 24.47 15.16 17.12
C VAL A 462 23.69 16.43 16.83
N ALA A 463 23.82 16.99 15.62
CA ALA A 463 23.13 18.24 15.25
C ALA A 463 21.61 18.04 15.17
N MET A 464 21.16 16.91 14.59
CA MET A 464 19.73 16.56 14.56
C MET A 464 19.19 16.31 15.97
N LEU A 465 19.91 15.54 16.79
CA LEU A 465 19.50 15.21 18.16
C LEU A 465 19.41 16.45 19.03
N ASP A 466 20.38 17.35 18.92
CA ASP A 466 20.39 18.59 19.71
C ASP A 466 19.18 19.47 19.36
N GLU A 467 18.87 19.63 18.07
CA GLU A 467 17.70 20.41 17.65
C GLU A 467 16.37 19.77 18.07
N LEU A 468 16.25 18.43 17.97
CA LEU A 468 15.01 17.72 18.32
C LEU A 468 14.76 17.64 19.82
N VAL A 469 15.83 17.55 20.65
CA VAL A 469 15.72 17.34 22.09
C VAL A 469 15.82 18.63 22.89
N ASN A 470 16.78 19.50 22.52
CA ASN A 470 17.11 20.71 23.25
C ASN A 470 16.68 21.99 22.54
N GLY A 471 16.42 21.91 21.23
CA GLY A 471 16.05 23.04 20.37
C GLY A 471 14.55 23.23 20.20
N SER A 472 14.19 23.80 19.07
CA SER A 472 12.79 24.09 18.68
C SER A 472 12.06 22.87 18.10
N GLY A 473 12.79 21.82 17.73
CA GLY A 473 12.27 20.65 16.98
C GLY A 473 12.11 20.91 15.48
N ASP A 474 12.50 22.07 14.96
CA ASP A 474 12.34 22.45 13.54
C ASP A 474 13.58 22.11 12.70
N LEU A 475 13.77 20.83 12.38
CA LEU A 475 14.85 20.36 11.51
C LEU A 475 14.85 21.04 10.13
N HIS A 476 13.70 21.43 9.61
CA HIS A 476 13.63 22.10 8.30
C HIS A 476 14.26 23.50 8.35
N SER A 477 14.09 24.23 9.45
CA SER A 477 14.76 25.52 9.67
C SER A 477 16.26 25.35 9.89
N LEU A 478 16.67 24.34 10.65
CA LEU A 478 18.09 23.98 10.81
C LEU A 478 18.72 23.60 9.46
N THR A 479 18.06 22.74 8.69
CA THR A 479 18.51 22.36 7.35
C THR A 479 18.65 23.60 6.44
N ALA A 480 17.67 24.50 6.44
CA ALA A 480 17.74 25.71 5.64
C ALA A 480 18.96 26.55 5.99
N ARG A 481 19.25 26.78 7.28
CA ARG A 481 20.42 27.50 7.75
C ARG A 481 21.74 26.83 7.35
N ILE A 482 21.79 25.50 7.36
CA ILE A 482 22.99 24.73 6.97
C ILE A 482 23.24 24.80 5.45
N VAL A 483 22.18 24.67 4.63
CA VAL A 483 22.38 24.53 3.17
C VAL A 483 22.37 25.83 2.37
N PHE A 484 21.84 26.92 2.94
CA PHE A 484 21.75 28.20 2.27
C PHE A 484 22.63 29.27 2.94
N THR A 485 23.67 29.68 2.26
CA THR A 485 24.58 30.78 2.70
C THR A 485 23.89 32.14 2.78
N ASP A 486 22.68 32.26 2.20
CA ASP A 486 21.86 33.47 2.30
C ASP A 486 21.24 33.67 3.70
N ILE A 487 21.24 32.61 4.54
CA ILE A 487 20.77 32.66 5.92
C ILE A 487 22.02 32.76 6.83
N PRO A 488 22.21 33.83 7.58
CA PRO A 488 23.33 33.95 8.53
C PRO A 488 23.30 32.82 9.58
N ASP A 489 24.47 32.30 9.94
CA ASP A 489 24.63 31.18 10.88
C ASP A 489 24.06 31.46 12.27
N ASP A 490 24.08 32.76 12.68
CA ASP A 490 23.55 33.22 13.96
C ASP A 490 22.05 33.49 13.97
N THR A 491 21.35 33.31 12.82
CA THR A 491 19.90 33.48 12.74
C THR A 491 19.18 32.48 13.63
N PRO A 492 18.37 32.93 14.60
CA PRO A 492 17.56 32.01 15.41
C PRO A 492 16.61 31.17 14.53
N LEU A 493 16.50 29.85 14.80
CA LEU A 493 15.68 28.96 13.97
C LEU A 493 14.21 29.37 13.96
N SER A 494 13.71 29.97 15.05
CA SER A 494 12.35 30.54 15.11
C SER A 494 12.10 31.64 14.09
N GLU A 495 13.16 32.39 13.71
CA GLU A 495 13.06 33.46 12.71
C GLU A 495 13.21 32.96 11.27
N VAL A 496 13.85 31.81 11.05
CA VAL A 496 14.04 31.22 9.70
C VAL A 496 12.69 30.99 9.03
N LYS A 497 11.72 30.43 9.78
CA LYS A 497 10.36 30.18 9.28
C LYS A 497 9.63 31.46 8.86
N ALA A 498 9.86 32.57 9.57
CA ALA A 498 9.17 33.82 9.30
C ALA A 498 9.88 34.63 8.19
N LYS A 499 11.22 34.75 8.25
CA LYS A 499 12.01 35.62 7.36
C LYS A 499 12.43 34.92 6.06
N TYR A 500 12.67 33.60 6.09
CA TYR A 500 13.24 32.82 4.98
C TYR A 500 12.36 31.67 4.54
N LYS A 501 11.02 31.83 4.63
CA LYS A 501 10.04 30.76 4.30
C LYS A 501 10.31 30.06 2.95
N PRO A 502 10.60 30.74 1.82
CA PRO A 502 10.87 30.07 0.55
C PRO A 502 12.10 29.16 0.60
N LEU A 503 13.16 29.57 1.31
CA LEU A 503 14.37 28.75 1.47
C LEU A 503 14.11 27.56 2.39
N ARG A 504 13.36 27.77 3.47
CA ARG A 504 12.93 26.68 4.36
C ARG A 504 12.06 25.64 3.64
N ASP A 505 11.14 26.10 2.81
CA ASP A 505 10.28 25.20 2.03
C ASP A 505 11.09 24.39 0.99
N ALA A 506 12.11 25.00 0.38
CA ALA A 506 13.07 24.31 -0.48
C ALA A 506 13.94 23.32 0.32
N ALA A 507 14.45 23.72 1.49
CA ALA A 507 15.25 22.88 2.38
C ALA A 507 14.50 21.61 2.79
N LYS A 508 13.22 21.71 3.09
CA LYS A 508 12.36 20.56 3.38
C LYS A 508 12.41 19.52 2.26
N GLY A 509 12.33 19.96 1.01
CA GLY A 509 12.43 19.04 -0.14
C GLY A 509 13.80 18.39 -0.28
N TYR A 510 14.88 19.15 0.00
CA TYR A 510 16.24 18.65 -0.05
C TYR A 510 16.55 17.68 1.09
N GLU A 511 16.08 17.97 2.29
CA GLU A 511 16.16 17.08 3.46
C GLU A 511 15.52 15.71 3.16
N PHE A 512 14.29 15.70 2.66
CA PHE A 512 13.65 14.46 2.24
C PHE A 512 14.46 13.71 1.18
N CYS A 513 14.99 14.42 0.18
CA CYS A 513 15.82 13.80 -0.84
C CYS A 513 17.05 13.11 -0.25
N PHE A 514 17.77 13.79 0.65
CA PHE A 514 19.03 13.31 1.22
C PHE A 514 18.82 12.24 2.28
N ASN A 515 17.80 12.38 3.12
CA ASN A 515 17.44 11.36 4.13
C ASN A 515 17.14 10.01 3.49
N TYR A 516 16.63 10.01 2.26
CA TYR A 516 16.37 8.80 1.48
C TYR A 516 17.52 8.36 0.56
N GLY A 517 18.74 8.85 0.82
CA GLY A 517 19.92 8.46 0.07
C GLY A 517 20.04 9.05 -1.33
N GLY A 518 19.26 10.11 -1.62
CA GLY A 518 19.45 10.91 -2.83
C GLY A 518 20.78 11.67 -2.80
N ASP A 519 21.26 12.02 -3.98
CA ASP A 519 22.51 12.77 -4.18
C ASP A 519 22.25 14.10 -4.89
N TRP A 520 23.32 14.86 -5.15
CA TRP A 520 23.24 16.12 -5.89
C TRP A 520 22.66 15.93 -7.33
N ASN A 521 22.82 14.74 -7.97
CA ASN A 521 22.17 14.45 -9.27
C ASN A 521 20.65 14.39 -9.13
N THR A 522 20.17 13.87 -8.01
CA THR A 522 18.74 13.82 -7.70
C THR A 522 18.17 15.23 -7.53
N LEU A 523 18.91 16.15 -6.90
CA LEU A 523 18.50 17.56 -6.81
C LEU A 523 18.44 18.25 -8.19
N MET A 524 19.41 18.01 -9.05
CA MET A 524 19.38 18.55 -10.43
C MET A 524 18.13 18.11 -11.16
N LYS A 525 17.78 16.82 -11.08
CA LYS A 525 16.63 16.24 -11.80
C LYS A 525 15.29 16.71 -11.24
N ASN A 526 15.16 16.78 -9.92
CA ASN A 526 13.87 17.02 -9.27
C ASN A 526 13.57 18.52 -9.07
N TYR A 527 14.62 19.34 -8.89
CA TYR A 527 14.48 20.75 -8.54
C TYR A 527 15.09 21.71 -9.57
N GLY A 528 15.69 21.17 -10.65
CA GLY A 528 16.26 21.98 -11.73
C GLY A 528 17.50 22.80 -11.34
N LEU A 529 18.20 22.42 -10.27
CA LEU A 529 19.41 23.11 -9.83
C LEU A 529 20.55 22.89 -10.82
N THR A 530 21.44 23.90 -10.95
CA THR A 530 22.70 23.72 -11.64
C THR A 530 23.59 22.74 -10.88
N LYS A 531 24.50 22.05 -11.60
CA LYS A 531 25.42 21.07 -11.00
C LYS A 531 26.20 21.66 -9.81
N ARG A 532 26.77 22.85 -9.98
CA ARG A 532 27.53 23.54 -8.93
C ARG A 532 26.66 23.75 -7.67
N ARG A 533 25.45 24.30 -7.83
CA ARG A 533 24.57 24.60 -6.70
C ARG A 533 24.07 23.32 -6.03
N ALA A 534 23.74 22.30 -6.82
CA ALA A 534 23.30 20.99 -6.27
C ALA A 534 24.41 20.31 -5.45
N GLN A 535 25.67 20.38 -5.91
CA GLN A 535 26.82 19.87 -5.17
C GLN A 535 27.05 20.66 -3.87
N GLU A 536 27.06 21.99 -3.94
CA GLU A 536 27.22 22.86 -2.77
C GLU A 536 26.17 22.55 -1.68
N VAL A 537 24.90 22.48 -2.05
CA VAL A 537 23.80 22.13 -1.13
C VAL A 537 24.00 20.74 -0.52
N TYR A 538 24.40 19.75 -1.33
CA TYR A 538 24.67 18.40 -0.85
C TYR A 538 25.84 18.34 0.13
N ASP A 539 26.96 19.00 -0.21
CA ASP A 539 28.17 18.99 0.61
C ASP A 539 27.93 19.72 1.94
N ASN A 540 27.22 20.85 1.93
CA ASN A 540 26.84 21.58 3.15
C ASN A 540 25.95 20.73 4.03
N TYR A 541 24.93 20.04 3.45
CA TYR A 541 24.04 19.15 4.17
C TYR A 541 24.81 18.00 4.85
N MET A 542 25.64 17.30 4.09
CA MET A 542 26.42 16.16 4.60
C MET A 542 27.51 16.55 5.60
N SER A 543 28.00 17.80 5.53
CA SER A 543 28.95 18.34 6.52
C SER A 543 28.23 18.74 7.79
N GLY A 544 27.05 19.36 7.70
CA GLY A 544 26.23 19.74 8.85
C GLY A 544 25.67 18.56 9.62
N PHE A 545 25.32 17.49 8.91
CA PHE A 545 24.77 16.25 9.48
C PHE A 545 25.78 15.09 9.34
N SER A 546 26.89 15.20 10.04
CA SER A 546 28.01 14.26 9.92
C SER A 546 27.69 12.84 10.40
N GLY A 547 26.78 12.68 11.36
CA GLY A 547 26.28 11.40 11.82
C GLY A 547 25.47 10.67 10.75
N LEU A 548 24.59 11.42 10.07
CA LEU A 548 23.82 10.91 8.94
C LEU A 548 24.73 10.48 7.79
N LYS A 549 25.77 11.27 7.47
CA LYS A 549 26.75 10.91 6.44
C LYS A 549 27.41 9.57 6.75
N ARG A 550 27.97 9.39 7.96
CA ARG A 550 28.60 8.12 8.37
C ARG A 550 27.62 6.94 8.33
N TYR A 551 26.37 7.16 8.78
CA TYR A 551 25.33 6.15 8.70
C TYR A 551 25.06 5.72 7.26
N GLN A 552 24.93 6.66 6.33
CA GLN A 552 24.66 6.35 4.92
C GLN A 552 25.82 5.61 4.26
N GLU A 553 27.07 6.02 4.54
CA GLU A 553 28.27 5.35 4.05
C GLU A 553 28.33 3.90 4.54
N PHE A 554 28.19 3.70 5.85
CA PHE A 554 28.15 2.38 6.46
C PHE A 554 27.04 1.48 5.86
N ARG A 555 25.83 2.01 5.69
CA ARG A 555 24.70 1.22 5.17
C ARG A 555 24.89 0.77 3.72
N ARG A 556 25.53 1.62 2.90
CA ARG A 556 25.87 1.27 1.51
C ARG A 556 26.90 0.14 1.43
N GLU A 557 27.91 0.16 2.28
CA GLU A 557 28.92 -0.87 2.37
C GLU A 557 28.33 -2.17 2.92
N ASP A 558 27.60 -2.10 4.03
CA ASP A 558 27.00 -3.25 4.71
C ASP A 558 26.07 -4.10 3.80
N VAL A 559 25.28 -3.44 2.93
CA VAL A 559 24.41 -4.16 2.00
C VAL A 559 25.18 -4.86 0.88
N LEU A 560 26.28 -4.26 0.43
CA LEU A 560 27.14 -4.85 -0.61
C LEU A 560 27.85 -6.10 -0.10
N ASP A 561 28.23 -6.14 1.17
CA ASP A 561 28.86 -7.29 1.79
C ASP A 561 27.89 -8.44 2.06
N LYS A 562 26.68 -8.12 2.49
CA LYS A 562 25.75 -9.10 3.07
C LYS A 562 24.67 -9.62 2.12
N GLY A 563 24.31 -8.88 1.08
CA GLY A 563 23.20 -9.23 0.19
C GLY A 563 21.81 -9.14 0.83
N TYR A 564 21.74 -8.58 2.05
CA TYR A 564 20.48 -8.24 2.72
C TYR A 564 20.60 -6.93 3.49
N ILE A 565 19.49 -6.30 3.75
CA ILE A 565 19.37 -5.12 4.59
C ILE A 565 18.96 -5.57 5.99
N LEU A 566 19.81 -5.40 6.99
CA LEU A 566 19.40 -5.54 8.38
C LEU A 566 18.46 -4.37 8.71
N LEU A 567 17.18 -4.67 8.82
CA LEU A 567 16.13 -3.67 9.06
C LEU A 567 16.17 -3.18 10.51
N ASN A 568 16.40 -4.07 11.47
CA ASN A 568 16.47 -3.72 12.88
C ASN A 568 17.41 -4.66 13.66
N PRO A 569 18.35 -4.12 14.44
CA PRO A 569 19.29 -4.94 15.22
C PRO A 569 18.64 -5.63 16.43
N ILE A 570 17.51 -5.12 16.94
CA ILE A 570 16.81 -5.66 18.12
C ILE A 570 15.92 -6.82 17.71
N THR A 571 15.04 -6.59 16.76
CA THR A 571 14.08 -7.59 16.27
C THR A 571 14.66 -8.52 15.21
N LYS A 572 15.87 -8.23 14.70
CA LYS A 572 16.58 -9.04 13.70
C LYS A 572 15.90 -9.19 12.34
N HIS A 573 14.89 -8.36 12.03
CA HIS A 573 14.30 -8.37 10.69
C HIS A 573 15.34 -8.06 9.60
N LYS A 574 15.26 -8.79 8.50
CA LYS A 574 16.13 -8.63 7.33
C LYS A 574 15.27 -8.55 6.06
N ALA A 575 15.61 -7.66 5.14
CA ALA A 575 15.08 -7.65 3.79
C ALA A 575 16.16 -8.18 2.83
N PHE A 576 15.88 -9.29 2.19
CA PHE A 576 16.84 -9.97 1.32
C PHE A 576 16.82 -9.37 -0.09
N ILE A 577 17.98 -9.29 -0.71
CA ILE A 577 18.10 -8.85 -2.11
C ILE A 577 18.05 -10.09 -2.99
N TYR A 578 16.94 -10.23 -3.70
CA TYR A 578 16.74 -11.36 -4.60
C TYR A 578 17.88 -11.47 -5.63
N ASP A 579 18.37 -12.69 -5.84
CA ASP A 579 19.40 -13.01 -6.81
C ASP A 579 20.76 -12.29 -6.58
N TRP A 580 21.10 -12.06 -5.29
CA TRP A 580 22.29 -11.30 -4.89
C TRP A 580 23.60 -11.88 -5.44
N ASP A 581 23.78 -13.22 -5.36
CA ASP A 581 25.01 -13.89 -5.80
C ASP A 581 25.27 -13.67 -7.29
N ASN A 582 24.23 -13.70 -8.12
CA ASN A 582 24.35 -13.40 -9.54
C ASN A 582 24.60 -11.91 -9.79
N LEU A 583 24.01 -11.02 -9.00
CA LEU A 583 24.28 -9.58 -9.09
C LEU A 583 25.75 -9.27 -8.80
N CYS A 584 26.36 -9.89 -7.79
CA CYS A 584 27.77 -9.71 -7.43
C CYS A 584 28.71 -10.29 -8.49
N LYS A 585 28.42 -11.47 -9.06
CA LYS A 585 29.20 -12.05 -10.15
C LYS A 585 29.24 -11.12 -11.36
N ILE A 586 28.08 -10.63 -11.77
CA ILE A 586 27.97 -9.76 -12.95
C ILE A 586 28.62 -8.39 -12.70
N ASP A 587 28.54 -7.84 -11.48
CA ASP A 587 29.24 -6.58 -11.16
C ASP A 587 30.75 -6.75 -11.22
N ASN A 588 31.29 -7.86 -10.74
CA ASN A 588 32.70 -8.21 -10.86
C ASN A 588 33.14 -8.39 -12.33
N GLU A 589 32.31 -9.05 -13.14
CA GLU A 589 32.56 -9.22 -14.58
C GLU A 589 32.51 -7.88 -15.34
N LEU A 590 31.57 -6.99 -15.00
CA LEU A 590 31.44 -5.67 -15.61
C LEU A 590 32.53 -4.69 -15.18
N GLY A 591 33.17 -4.92 -14.04
CA GLY A 591 34.33 -4.19 -13.54
C GLY A 591 35.63 -4.59 -14.25
N SER A 592 35.64 -5.72 -14.94
CA SER A 592 36.83 -6.24 -15.62
C SER A 592 37.19 -5.40 -16.87
N PRO A 593 38.51 -5.27 -17.21
CA PRO A 593 38.96 -4.61 -18.44
C PRO A 593 38.38 -5.25 -19.71
N GLU A 594 38.17 -6.57 -19.71
CA GLU A 594 37.63 -7.32 -20.84
C GLU A 594 36.17 -6.96 -21.14
N ALA A 595 35.33 -6.76 -20.13
CA ALA A 595 33.93 -6.31 -20.30
C ALA A 595 33.82 -4.91 -20.90
N LYS A 596 34.78 -4.02 -20.59
CA LYS A 596 34.88 -2.71 -21.24
C LYS A 596 35.28 -2.81 -22.72
N TYR A 597 36.06 -3.82 -23.10
CA TYR A 597 36.53 -4.03 -24.47
C TYR A 597 35.44 -4.67 -25.37
N MET A 598 34.64 -5.60 -24.85
CA MET A 598 33.51 -6.20 -25.57
C MET A 598 32.41 -5.21 -25.90
N LEU A 599 32.31 -4.09 -25.18
CA LEU A 599 31.36 -3.00 -25.43
C LEU A 599 31.76 -2.14 -26.65
N GLY A 600 32.93 -2.30 -27.22
CA GLY A 600 33.48 -1.41 -28.25
C GLY A 600 33.32 -1.87 -29.70
N SER A 601 33.07 -3.16 -30.00
CA SER A 601 33.21 -3.65 -31.37
C SER A 601 31.92 -4.03 -32.11
N ASN A 602 30.80 -4.27 -31.43
CA ASN A 602 29.54 -4.57 -32.11
C ASN A 602 28.37 -3.90 -31.36
N GLY A 603 27.79 -2.89 -31.95
CA GLY A 603 26.74 -1.99 -31.42
C GLY A 603 25.47 -2.63 -30.86
N ASP A 604 25.51 -3.81 -30.28
CA ASP A 604 24.33 -4.48 -29.73
C ASP A 604 23.95 -3.97 -28.34
N ASN A 605 22.76 -3.40 -28.28
CA ASN A 605 22.10 -2.84 -27.13
C ASN A 605 21.89 -3.80 -25.94
N TYR A 606 22.11 -5.10 -26.09
CA TYR A 606 21.84 -6.11 -25.07
C TYR A 606 22.72 -5.96 -23.84
N TYR A 607 24.02 -5.82 -23.98
CA TYR A 607 24.96 -5.67 -22.86
C TYR A 607 24.83 -4.29 -22.18
N LYS A 608 24.61 -3.23 -22.95
CA LYS A 608 24.34 -1.89 -22.41
C LYS A 608 23.07 -1.86 -21.56
N THR A 609 22.02 -2.56 -21.97
CA THR A 609 20.73 -2.60 -21.28
C THR A 609 20.81 -3.45 -20.01
N SER A 610 21.49 -4.60 -20.04
CA SER A 610 21.65 -5.47 -18.86
C SER A 610 22.58 -4.83 -17.82
N SER A 611 23.70 -4.23 -18.21
CA SER A 611 24.61 -3.54 -17.28
C SER A 611 23.97 -2.30 -16.63
N GLN A 612 23.22 -1.53 -17.37
CA GLN A 612 22.47 -0.39 -16.80
C GLN A 612 21.38 -0.83 -15.83
N HIS A 613 20.70 -1.95 -16.10
CA HIS A 613 19.69 -2.51 -15.22
C HIS A 613 20.29 -2.99 -13.90
N LEU A 614 21.43 -3.70 -13.96
CA LEU A 614 22.14 -4.18 -12.79
C LEU A 614 22.68 -3.07 -11.92
N ARG A 615 23.35 -2.06 -12.53
CA ARG A 615 23.79 -0.86 -11.81
C ARG A 615 22.63 -0.11 -11.15
N ARG A 616 21.47 -0.09 -11.80
CA ARG A 616 20.28 0.49 -11.21
C ARG A 616 19.78 -0.33 -10.01
N ARG A 617 19.74 -1.67 -10.10
CA ARG A 617 19.38 -2.54 -8.97
C ARG A 617 20.31 -2.37 -7.78
N LEU A 618 21.63 -2.34 -8.01
CA LEU A 618 22.62 -2.09 -6.97
C LEU A 618 22.45 -0.70 -6.34
N SER A 619 22.26 0.33 -7.17
CA SER A 619 21.98 1.70 -6.68
C SER A 619 20.68 1.77 -5.89
N ASP A 620 19.65 1.07 -6.32
CA ASP A 620 18.37 1.01 -5.60
C ASP A 620 18.55 0.27 -4.25
N SER A 621 19.30 -0.84 -4.21
CA SER A 621 19.62 -1.56 -2.96
C SER A 621 20.41 -0.71 -1.97
N MET A 622 21.37 0.10 -2.45
CA MET A 622 22.10 1.05 -1.61
C MET A 622 21.19 2.14 -1.01
N LYS A 623 20.22 2.65 -1.77
CA LYS A 623 19.24 3.64 -1.26
C LYS A 623 18.26 2.99 -0.28
N GLN A 624 17.80 1.78 -0.60
CA GLN A 624 16.95 0.99 0.28
C GLN A 624 17.64 0.69 1.61
N SER A 625 18.94 0.39 1.60
CA SER A 625 19.72 0.11 2.82
C SER A 625 19.77 1.30 3.79
N ILE A 626 19.69 2.53 3.28
CA ILE A 626 19.62 3.75 4.08
C ILE A 626 18.25 3.95 4.67
N ASN A 627 17.21 3.82 3.83
CA ASN A 627 15.83 4.20 4.19
C ASN A 627 15.06 3.10 4.91
N TYR A 628 15.21 1.83 4.48
CA TYR A 628 14.42 0.73 5.03
C TYR A 628 14.54 0.57 6.55
N PRO A 629 15.74 0.69 7.19
CA PRO A 629 15.84 0.59 8.64
C PRO A 629 15.08 1.67 9.40
N ILE A 630 15.01 2.89 8.85
CA ILE A 630 14.27 4.00 9.47
C ILE A 630 12.77 3.74 9.39
N GLN A 631 12.27 3.39 8.21
CA GLN A 631 10.86 3.07 8.00
C GLN A 631 10.45 1.83 8.80
N HIS A 632 11.33 0.84 8.87
CA HIS A 632 11.09 -0.36 9.68
C HIS A 632 11.00 -0.03 11.17
N ALA A 633 11.91 0.79 11.69
CA ALA A 633 11.85 1.22 13.09
C ALA A 633 10.53 1.93 13.41
N GLY A 634 10.02 2.79 12.51
CA GLY A 634 8.70 3.39 12.62
C GLY A 634 7.58 2.35 12.68
N SER A 635 7.64 1.35 11.79
CA SER A 635 6.69 0.23 11.82
C SER A 635 6.76 -0.57 13.12
N MET A 636 7.96 -0.78 13.67
CA MET A 636 8.14 -1.49 14.95
C MET A 636 7.61 -0.69 16.13
N CYS A 637 7.80 0.64 16.15
CA CYS A 637 7.18 1.52 17.15
C CYS A 637 5.66 1.35 17.14
N PHE A 638 5.05 1.43 15.96
CA PHE A 638 3.61 1.23 15.77
C PHE A 638 3.15 -0.15 16.24
N LYS A 639 3.78 -1.23 15.76
CA LYS A 639 3.39 -2.60 16.11
C LYS A 639 3.53 -2.87 17.61
N LEU A 640 4.62 -2.44 18.23
CA LEU A 640 4.84 -2.66 19.66
C LEU A 640 3.85 -1.90 20.53
N SER A 641 3.53 -0.65 20.15
CA SER A 641 2.50 0.14 20.85
C SER A 641 1.12 -0.50 20.72
N ALA A 642 0.78 -1.01 19.52
CA ALA A 642 -0.47 -1.71 19.27
C ALA A 642 -0.58 -3.02 20.08
N ILE A 643 0.50 -3.80 20.15
CA ILE A 643 0.56 -5.02 20.99
C ILE A 643 0.34 -4.66 22.48
N LYS A 644 1.02 -3.62 22.98
CA LYS A 644 0.87 -3.16 24.37
C LYS A 644 -0.55 -2.72 24.66
N PHE A 645 -1.14 -1.95 23.75
CA PHE A 645 -2.52 -1.45 23.87
C PHE A 645 -3.54 -2.60 23.83
N PHE A 646 -3.41 -3.51 22.89
CA PHE A 646 -4.28 -4.69 22.79
C PHE A 646 -4.22 -5.55 24.06
N ASN A 647 -3.02 -5.78 24.61
CA ASN A 647 -2.85 -6.53 25.83
C ASN A 647 -3.45 -5.80 27.06
N TRP A 648 -3.37 -4.46 27.08
CA TRP A 648 -4.05 -3.66 28.10
C TRP A 648 -5.57 -3.77 28.00
N LEU A 649 -6.14 -3.70 26.77
CA LEU A 649 -7.57 -3.90 26.56
C LEU A 649 -8.03 -5.28 27.04
N ARG A 650 -7.26 -6.33 26.71
CA ARG A 650 -7.54 -7.72 27.17
C ARG A 650 -7.53 -7.80 28.69
N LYS A 651 -6.50 -7.28 29.34
CA LYS A 651 -6.33 -7.35 30.80
C LYS A 651 -7.44 -6.63 31.55
N ASN A 652 -8.03 -5.60 30.98
CA ASN A 652 -9.10 -4.79 31.59
C ASN A 652 -10.52 -5.16 31.10
N ASP A 653 -10.65 -6.27 30.36
CA ASP A 653 -11.92 -6.72 29.78
C ASP A 653 -12.62 -5.66 28.89
N LEU A 654 -11.80 -4.89 28.16
CA LEU A 654 -12.25 -3.82 27.28
C LEU A 654 -12.22 -4.21 25.78
N LEU A 655 -11.72 -5.41 25.43
CA LEU A 655 -11.87 -5.94 24.08
C LEU A 655 -13.38 -6.02 23.76
N PHE A 656 -13.75 -5.67 22.54
CA PHE A 656 -15.13 -5.53 22.04
C PHE A 656 -15.93 -4.34 22.58
N THR A 657 -15.41 -3.63 23.61
CA THR A 657 -15.94 -2.34 24.07
C THR A 657 -15.17 -1.19 23.40
N VAL A 658 -13.84 -1.24 23.43
CA VAL A 658 -12.96 -0.30 22.71
C VAL A 658 -12.58 -0.92 21.36
N ARG A 659 -12.86 -0.26 20.26
CA ARG A 659 -12.61 -0.77 18.91
C ARG A 659 -11.35 -0.17 18.33
N TYR A 660 -10.48 -0.99 17.77
CA TYR A 660 -9.29 -0.54 17.08
C TYR A 660 -9.59 -0.39 15.59
N CYS A 661 -9.90 0.84 15.13
CA CYS A 661 -10.54 1.08 13.85
C CYS A 661 -9.59 1.08 12.65
N VAL A 662 -8.57 1.95 12.66
CA VAL A 662 -7.71 2.16 11.48
C VAL A 662 -6.26 2.41 11.91
N PRO A 663 -5.30 1.60 11.46
CA PRO A 663 -3.88 1.92 11.50
C PRO A 663 -3.51 2.80 10.29
N VAL A 664 -2.83 3.92 10.49
CA VAL A 664 -2.29 4.75 9.38
C VAL A 664 -0.85 5.10 9.67
N HIS A 665 0.08 4.38 9.10
CA HIS A 665 1.53 4.58 9.22
C HIS A 665 2.03 4.60 10.67
N ASP A 666 1.98 5.75 11.32
CA ASP A 666 2.38 6.04 12.69
C ASP A 666 1.20 6.53 13.57
N GLU A 667 0.00 6.56 13.00
CA GLU A 667 -1.24 6.99 13.64
C GLU A 667 -2.10 5.79 14.06
N HIS A 668 -2.55 5.79 15.32
CA HIS A 668 -3.52 4.85 15.87
C HIS A 668 -4.90 5.50 15.95
N ASN A 669 -5.90 4.86 15.39
CA ASN A 669 -7.29 5.30 15.44
C ASN A 669 -8.13 4.26 16.17
N VAL A 670 -8.70 4.64 17.29
CA VAL A 670 -9.56 3.79 18.12
C VAL A 670 -10.87 4.50 18.45
N GLU A 671 -11.87 3.72 18.80
CA GLU A 671 -13.20 4.20 19.21
C GLU A 671 -13.52 3.64 20.57
N ALA A 672 -13.87 4.52 21.53
CA ALA A 672 -14.17 4.15 22.90
C ALA A 672 -15.46 4.84 23.38
N PRO A 673 -16.21 4.21 24.33
CA PRO A 673 -17.32 4.88 25.01
C PRO A 673 -16.90 6.23 25.58
N GLU A 674 -17.76 7.24 25.44
CA GLU A 674 -17.49 8.63 25.80
C GLU A 674 -17.00 8.79 27.26
N ASN A 675 -17.58 8.01 28.20
CA ASN A 675 -17.24 8.05 29.61
C ASN A 675 -15.83 7.55 29.96
N ILE A 676 -15.18 6.79 29.08
CA ILE A 676 -13.80 6.27 29.27
C ILE A 676 -12.83 6.73 28.19
N ALA A 677 -13.27 7.50 27.20
CA ALA A 677 -12.48 7.88 26.04
C ALA A 677 -11.17 8.62 26.41
N GLU A 678 -11.20 9.52 27.41
CA GLU A 678 -10.01 10.21 27.89
C GLU A 678 -9.00 9.27 28.55
N GLU A 679 -9.47 8.29 29.35
CA GLU A 679 -8.61 7.30 29.98
C GLU A 679 -7.96 6.40 28.94
N VAL A 680 -8.76 5.87 28.00
CA VAL A 680 -8.30 5.05 26.88
C VAL A 680 -7.24 5.79 26.06
N GLY A 681 -7.48 7.07 25.75
CA GLY A 681 -6.55 7.91 25.02
C GLY A 681 -5.22 8.11 25.74
N LYS A 682 -5.26 8.41 27.04
CA LYS A 682 -4.02 8.53 27.87
C LYS A 682 -3.21 7.24 27.90
N ILE A 683 -3.88 6.10 27.97
CA ILE A 683 -3.22 4.79 27.93
C ILE A 683 -2.64 4.52 26.54
N LEU A 684 -3.34 4.85 25.48
CA LEU A 684 -2.83 4.70 24.11
C LEU A 684 -1.55 5.51 23.91
N VAL A 685 -1.52 6.78 24.35
CA VAL A 685 -0.31 7.63 24.31
C VAL A 685 0.84 6.96 25.08
N LYS A 686 0.60 6.47 26.30
CA LYS A 686 1.64 5.74 27.08
C LYS A 686 2.13 4.49 26.34
N CYS A 687 1.23 3.76 25.69
CA CYS A 687 1.62 2.59 24.88
C CYS A 687 2.47 2.99 23.68
N MET A 688 2.17 4.13 23.03
CA MET A 688 2.95 4.67 21.93
C MET A 688 4.35 5.09 22.40
N GLU A 689 4.45 5.95 23.41
CA GLU A 689 5.73 6.40 23.94
C GLU A 689 6.61 5.22 24.35
N SER A 690 6.07 4.32 25.18
CA SER A 690 6.82 3.11 25.60
C SER A 690 7.07 2.12 24.45
N GLY A 691 6.26 2.14 23.40
CA GLY A 691 6.48 1.35 22.18
C GLY A 691 7.61 1.92 21.31
N GLY A 692 7.84 3.24 21.38
CA GLY A 692 8.92 3.94 20.68
C GLY A 692 10.29 3.79 21.35
N GLU A 693 10.34 3.69 22.70
CA GLU A 693 11.58 3.67 23.47
C GLU A 693 12.66 2.68 22.98
N PRO A 694 12.34 1.41 22.65
CA PRO A 694 13.38 0.48 22.20
C PRO A 694 14.01 0.86 20.86
N PHE A 695 13.31 1.61 20.03
CA PHE A 695 13.70 1.93 18.65
C PHE A 695 14.24 3.36 18.50
N CYS A 696 13.86 4.27 19.40
CA CYS A 696 14.33 5.65 19.46
C CYS A 696 15.10 5.88 20.77
N THR A 697 16.29 5.27 20.88
CA THR A 697 17.01 5.17 22.16
C THR A 697 17.75 6.44 22.59
N ARG A 698 17.88 7.46 21.70
CA ARG A 698 18.62 8.69 21.93
C ARG A 698 17.74 9.92 22.08
N ALA A 699 16.45 9.78 21.84
CA ALA A 699 15.48 10.85 21.99
C ALA A 699 14.15 10.27 22.44
N HIS A 700 13.35 11.06 23.16
CA HIS A 700 12.00 10.66 23.53
C HIS A 700 11.05 10.89 22.37
N LEU A 701 10.38 9.82 21.93
CA LEU A 701 9.38 9.87 20.87
C LEU A 701 7.99 10.06 21.48
N GLY A 702 7.52 11.28 21.56
CA GLY A 702 6.19 11.63 22.07
C GLY A 702 5.09 11.38 21.07
N ALA A 703 3.83 11.39 21.54
CA ALA A 703 2.65 11.27 20.72
C ALA A 703 1.64 12.39 21.02
N ASP A 704 0.93 12.84 19.99
CA ASP A 704 -0.22 13.75 20.10
C ASP A 704 -1.53 12.96 20.10
N ILE A 705 -2.55 13.52 20.75
CA ILE A 705 -3.88 12.90 20.87
C ILE A 705 -4.95 13.92 20.50
N SER A 706 -5.98 13.47 19.77
CA SER A 706 -7.25 14.15 19.62
C SER A 706 -8.40 13.19 19.95
N ILE A 707 -9.46 13.73 20.58
CA ILE A 707 -10.66 12.96 20.96
C ILE A 707 -11.85 13.74 20.44
N GLU A 708 -12.54 13.21 19.45
CA GLU A 708 -13.59 13.89 18.70
C GLU A 708 -14.73 12.90 18.36
N ASP A 709 -15.78 13.37 17.68
CA ASP A 709 -16.86 12.51 17.20
C ASP A 709 -16.52 11.82 15.86
N TYR A 710 -15.42 12.22 15.24
CA TYR A 710 -14.99 11.74 13.93
C TYR A 710 -13.46 11.81 13.79
N TRP A 711 -12.94 11.21 12.76
CA TRP A 711 -11.52 11.23 12.45
C TRP A 711 -11.05 12.61 11.98
N VAL A 712 -10.14 13.25 12.73
CA VAL A 712 -9.70 14.66 12.52
C VAL A 712 -8.37 14.79 11.79
N HIS A 713 -7.42 13.88 11.97
CA HIS A 713 -6.01 14.02 11.48
C HIS A 713 -5.84 13.96 9.98
#